data_94f302350817ed702e3a427470234f0d
#
_entry.id   94f302350817ed702e3a427470234f0d
#
_cell.length_a   1.000
_cell.length_b   1.000
_cell.length_c   1.000
_cell.angle_alpha   90.00
_cell.angle_beta   90.00
_cell.angle_gamma   90.00
#
_symmetry.space_group_name_H-M   'P 1'
#
loop_
_entity.id
_entity.type
_entity.pdbx_description
1 polymer ?
#
loop_
_entity_poly.entity_id
_entity_poly.type
_entity_poly.pdbx_seq_one_letter_code
_entity_poly.pdbx_strand_id
1 'polypeptide(L)'
;MATATNTRLTRTGQVKDGSLSVATGHSEEHFNLVTEHLVKHDYLTAKQVEYARRVQSKLEQSRPLLQVIKELKYISGDQIGQALRTHPLSIRIGELLVELGHIAATDLNSALALQAEGKTKRKLGEILVERHLIQEHVLVEGLSLQLGVPFIQPEWGGIDRRLFARVPLKWYETHQLLPIGAKGGAITVAFVDPLDQEELQAARQVFGDRIVTAIACKSAIQEVILKAQRAEMKKQVSALDEQFIVKLVDDIILAAIQREASDVHLEPLKAHLRVRFRQDGVLMHFEDYPPETAPAVASRIKVLCEVDITEKRRHQGGRFFFDHPQGQLDIRASFYVTVHGEKVVLRLLNRHGQLRKIVDLGLSGRIQKRFVEEALDLPSGVLLFTGPTGSGKTTTVYSCLQHITNPQMSIVTAEEPVEYVIDGISQCSINPKIGLTYEETLRHILRQDPDVIVIGEIRDNFSAQVAVQAALTGHKVLTTFHTEDCVGGLIRLLNMSIEAFMISSTVVSVMSQRLLRKVCPLCATPHKPTSQELQRLGYSFKDITGAQFQKGQGCTNCQHSGYKGRVGIYELLILDQLVRDAILDHRPSKELRQISTESAGLITLLEDGINKAAEGVTTIDELLRSLPRLQPPRPMAELRRLI
;
A
#
# COMPACT_ATOMS: atom_id res chain seq x y z
N MET A 1 -37.63 47.22 -41.55
CA MET A 1 -38.67 46.75 -42.48
C MET A 1 -38.90 45.31 -42.21
N ALA A 2 -39.88 45.06 -41.65
CA ALA A 2 -41.25 44.54 -41.78
C ALA A 2 -41.22 43.14 -41.09
N THR A 3 -41.81 43.05 -39.88
CA THR A 3 -43.22 42.77 -39.54
C THR A 3 -43.65 41.37 -39.98
N ALA A 4 -44.08 40.59 -39.14
CA ALA A 4 -45.18 40.35 -38.20
C ALA A 4 -45.74 38.96 -38.54
N THR A 5 -46.41 38.15 -37.80
CA THR A 5 -47.42 38.29 -36.75
C THR A 5 -47.75 36.95 -36.16
N ASN A 6 -47.77 36.84 -34.86
CA ASN A 6 -48.83 36.39 -33.97
C ASN A 6 -49.88 35.37 -34.47
N THR A 7 -50.08 34.29 -33.71
CA THR A 7 -51.43 34.01 -33.17
C THR A 7 -51.34 33.20 -31.86
N ARG A 8 -51.94 33.82 -30.82
CA ARG A 8 -52.29 33.22 -29.51
C ARG A 8 -53.47 32.28 -29.66
N LEU A 9 -53.48 31.21 -28.87
CA LEU A 9 -54.71 30.70 -28.29
C LEU A 9 -54.44 30.19 -26.86
N THR A 10 -55.10 30.93 -25.97
CA THR A 10 -55.25 30.66 -24.53
C THR A 10 -56.21 29.52 -24.27
N ARG A 11 -55.89 28.64 -23.29
CA ARG A 11 -56.95 28.10 -22.41
C ARG A 11 -56.37 27.79 -21.04
N THR A 12 -56.93 28.41 -20.08
CA THR A 12 -56.83 28.32 -18.62
C THR A 12 -57.23 26.96 -18.10
N GLY A 13 -56.47 26.46 -17.11
CA GLY A 13 -56.84 25.31 -16.28
C GLY A 13 -55.99 25.26 -15.00
N GLN A 14 -56.64 25.54 -13.90
CA GLN A 14 -56.25 25.70 -12.51
C GLN A 14 -55.08 24.83 -12.02
N VAL A 15 -54.14 25.48 -11.34
CA VAL A 15 -53.14 24.94 -10.45
C VAL A 15 -53.83 24.37 -9.21
N LYS A 16 -53.62 23.09 -8.92
CA LYS A 16 -53.82 22.54 -7.57
C LYS A 16 -52.43 22.32 -6.97
N ASP A 17 -52.19 22.99 -5.88
CA ASP A 17 -51.09 22.73 -4.98
C ASP A 17 -51.07 21.24 -4.59
N GLY A 18 -49.96 20.58 -4.95
CA GLY A 18 -49.63 19.25 -4.52
C GLY A 18 -48.19 19.25 -4.05
N SER A 19 -48.00 19.37 -2.76
CA SER A 19 -46.73 19.17 -2.06
C SER A 19 -46.02 17.92 -2.59
N LEU A 20 -44.85 18.09 -3.22
CA LEU A 20 -43.93 16.98 -3.53
C LEU A 20 -43.39 16.45 -2.20
N SER A 21 -43.99 15.40 -1.70
CA SER A 21 -43.36 14.52 -0.75
C SER A 21 -42.19 13.80 -1.45
N VAL A 22 -41.00 14.09 -0.99
CA VAL A 22 -39.79 13.30 -1.31
C VAL A 22 -40.07 11.86 -0.89
N ALA A 23 -40.27 10.98 -1.87
CA ALA A 23 -40.41 9.56 -1.64
C ALA A 23 -39.03 8.99 -1.21
N THR A 24 -38.81 8.95 0.07
CA THR A 24 -37.79 8.10 0.72
C THR A 24 -38.30 6.66 0.73
N GLY A 25 -37.57 5.76 0.04
CA GLY A 25 -37.77 4.33 0.18
C GLY A 25 -37.94 3.60 -1.14
N HIS A 26 -36.83 3.25 -1.79
CA HIS A 26 -36.83 2.06 -2.64
C HIS A 26 -36.92 0.85 -1.71
N SER A 27 -38.10 0.25 -1.60
CA SER A 27 -38.35 -0.98 -0.87
C SER A 27 -37.57 -2.15 -1.49
N GLU A 28 -37.16 -3.12 -0.69
CA GLU A 28 -36.41 -4.35 -1.09
C GLU A 28 -37.10 -5.16 -2.21
N GLU A 29 -38.35 -4.89 -2.52
CA GLU A 29 -39.13 -5.56 -3.59
C GLU A 29 -38.64 -5.28 -5.01
N HIS A 30 -37.82 -4.23 -5.23
CA HIS A 30 -37.36 -3.85 -6.57
C HIS A 30 -36.06 -4.55 -7.02
N PHE A 31 -35.38 -5.25 -6.13
CA PHE A 31 -34.06 -5.88 -6.42
C PHE A 31 -34.13 -7.40 -6.64
N ASN A 32 -35.09 -7.88 -7.44
CA ASN A 32 -35.19 -9.31 -7.76
C ASN A 32 -35.35 -9.57 -9.28
N LEU A 33 -35.11 -8.55 -10.10
CA LEU A 33 -35.33 -8.62 -11.56
C LEU A 33 -34.47 -9.70 -12.24
N VAL A 34 -33.20 -9.83 -11.81
CA VAL A 34 -32.30 -10.87 -12.34
C VAL A 34 -32.79 -12.26 -11.93
N THR A 35 -33.20 -12.42 -10.67
CA THR A 35 -33.72 -13.72 -10.17
C THR A 35 -34.98 -14.14 -10.93
N GLU A 36 -35.92 -13.21 -11.15
CA GLU A 36 -37.14 -13.47 -11.93
C GLU A 36 -36.84 -13.80 -13.38
N HIS A 37 -35.86 -13.09 -13.97
CA HIS A 37 -35.40 -13.36 -15.34
C HIS A 37 -34.80 -14.78 -15.49
N LEU A 38 -33.99 -15.19 -14.49
CA LEU A 38 -33.40 -16.53 -14.46
C LEU A 38 -34.47 -17.65 -14.32
N VAL A 39 -35.56 -17.39 -13.59
CA VAL A 39 -36.70 -18.32 -13.52
C VAL A 39 -37.45 -18.39 -14.85
N LYS A 40 -37.69 -17.22 -15.47
CA LYS A 40 -38.40 -17.12 -16.77
C LYS A 40 -37.69 -17.90 -17.89
N HIS A 41 -36.38 -18.01 -17.82
CA HIS A 41 -35.56 -18.70 -18.85
C HIS A 41 -35.00 -20.04 -18.38
N ASP A 42 -35.65 -20.70 -17.39
CA ASP A 42 -35.40 -22.05 -16.92
C ASP A 42 -33.98 -22.30 -16.34
N TYR A 43 -33.24 -21.22 -15.95
CA TYR A 43 -31.97 -21.36 -15.23
C TYR A 43 -32.18 -21.64 -13.74
N LEU A 44 -33.35 -21.26 -13.20
CA LEU A 44 -33.77 -21.52 -11.82
C LEU A 44 -35.22 -21.99 -11.78
N THR A 45 -35.53 -22.86 -10.84
CA THR A 45 -36.92 -23.28 -10.59
C THR A 45 -37.56 -22.40 -9.51
N ALA A 46 -38.88 -22.21 -9.58
CA ALA A 46 -39.62 -21.47 -8.57
C ALA A 46 -39.42 -22.03 -7.14
N LYS A 47 -39.31 -23.38 -7.02
CA LYS A 47 -39.05 -24.04 -5.73
C LYS A 47 -37.69 -23.70 -5.14
N GLN A 48 -36.64 -23.56 -5.94
CA GLN A 48 -35.30 -23.15 -5.50
C GLN A 48 -35.31 -21.72 -5.02
N VAL A 49 -35.98 -20.82 -5.71
CA VAL A 49 -36.12 -19.41 -5.32
C VAL A 49 -36.92 -19.27 -4.02
N GLU A 50 -38.03 -20.02 -3.86
CA GLU A 50 -38.83 -20.02 -2.64
C GLU A 50 -38.03 -20.52 -1.44
N TYR A 51 -37.25 -21.58 -1.63
CA TYR A 51 -36.35 -22.08 -0.58
C TYR A 51 -35.29 -21.05 -0.20
N ALA A 52 -34.66 -20.41 -1.20
CA ALA A 52 -33.66 -19.36 -0.95
C ALA A 52 -34.26 -18.16 -0.20
N ARG A 53 -35.49 -17.74 -0.51
CA ARG A 53 -36.21 -16.70 0.25
C ARG A 53 -36.44 -17.09 1.71
N ARG A 54 -36.78 -18.35 1.99
CA ARG A 54 -36.92 -18.86 3.37
C ARG A 54 -35.58 -18.88 4.12
N VAL A 55 -34.48 -19.16 3.42
CA VAL A 55 -33.14 -19.09 4.01
C VAL A 55 -32.76 -17.63 4.25
N GLN A 56 -32.98 -16.76 3.27
CA GLN A 56 -32.71 -15.32 3.37
C GLN A 56 -33.41 -14.69 4.59
N SER A 57 -34.70 -15.02 4.83
CA SER A 57 -35.48 -14.48 5.97
C SER A 57 -34.98 -14.93 7.35
N LYS A 58 -34.10 -15.94 7.43
CA LYS A 58 -33.49 -16.46 8.67
C LYS A 58 -32.06 -15.96 8.90
N LEU A 59 -31.50 -15.19 7.97
CA LEU A 59 -30.15 -14.64 8.09
C LEU A 59 -30.18 -13.40 9.01
N GLU A 60 -29.22 -13.32 9.92
CA GLU A 60 -29.06 -12.16 10.82
C GLU A 60 -28.67 -10.87 10.05
N GLN A 61 -28.07 -10.99 8.89
CA GLN A 61 -27.73 -9.87 7.99
C GLN A 61 -28.52 -10.00 6.68
N SER A 62 -29.15 -8.90 6.26
CA SER A 62 -29.83 -8.82 4.96
C SER A 62 -28.82 -9.01 3.83
N ARG A 63 -29.04 -10.05 2.98
CA ARG A 63 -28.22 -10.34 1.80
C ARG A 63 -29.12 -10.39 0.57
N PRO A 64 -28.63 -9.95 -0.61
CA PRO A 64 -29.39 -10.08 -1.85
C PRO A 64 -29.81 -11.53 -2.13
N LEU A 65 -31.04 -11.73 -2.60
CA LEU A 65 -31.59 -13.07 -2.85
C LEU A 65 -30.73 -13.88 -3.80
N LEU A 66 -30.22 -13.24 -4.87
CA LEU A 66 -29.35 -13.88 -5.86
C LEU A 66 -28.02 -14.37 -5.25
N GLN A 67 -27.49 -13.65 -4.26
CA GLN A 67 -26.30 -14.08 -3.53
C GLN A 67 -26.57 -15.34 -2.70
N VAL A 68 -27.73 -15.41 -2.02
CA VAL A 68 -28.16 -16.59 -1.28
C VAL A 68 -28.33 -17.79 -2.20
N ILE A 69 -28.90 -17.58 -3.38
CA ILE A 69 -29.06 -18.63 -4.42
C ILE A 69 -27.71 -19.17 -4.89
N LYS A 70 -26.71 -18.27 -5.07
CA LYS A 70 -25.32 -18.68 -5.40
C LYS A 70 -24.67 -19.47 -4.28
N GLU A 71 -24.82 -19.04 -3.02
CA GLU A 71 -24.28 -19.75 -1.84
C GLU A 71 -24.90 -21.13 -1.66
N LEU A 72 -26.18 -21.30 -2.00
CA LEU A 72 -26.88 -22.59 -2.04
C LEU A 72 -26.46 -23.47 -3.25
N LYS A 73 -25.57 -22.95 -4.12
CA LYS A 73 -25.07 -23.63 -5.34
C LYS A 73 -26.18 -24.02 -6.34
N TYR A 74 -27.29 -23.29 -6.36
CA TYR A 74 -28.36 -23.53 -7.35
C TYR A 74 -28.01 -22.95 -8.72
N ILE A 75 -27.13 -21.92 -8.77
CA ILE A 75 -26.61 -21.31 -9.98
C ILE A 75 -25.18 -20.81 -9.76
N SER A 76 -24.33 -20.90 -10.77
CA SER A 76 -22.98 -20.34 -10.74
C SER A 76 -22.96 -18.92 -11.33
N GLY A 77 -21.90 -18.13 -11.04
CA GLY A 77 -21.68 -16.81 -11.65
C GLY A 77 -21.61 -16.88 -13.17
N ASP A 78 -20.95 -17.92 -13.71
CA ASP A 78 -20.85 -18.15 -15.17
C ASP A 78 -22.20 -18.39 -15.82
N GLN A 79 -23.08 -19.16 -15.18
CA GLN A 79 -24.44 -19.41 -15.66
C GLN A 79 -25.30 -18.15 -15.63
N ILE A 80 -25.17 -17.30 -14.60
CA ILE A 80 -25.84 -16.00 -14.56
C ILE A 80 -25.34 -15.13 -15.72
N GLY A 81 -24.02 -15.06 -15.91
CA GLY A 81 -23.43 -14.33 -17.02
C GLY A 81 -23.88 -14.85 -18.39
N GLN A 82 -23.99 -16.16 -18.55
CA GLN A 82 -24.50 -16.77 -19.78
C GLN A 82 -25.97 -16.42 -20.01
N ALA A 83 -26.80 -16.53 -18.98
CA ALA A 83 -28.23 -16.22 -19.08
C ALA A 83 -28.47 -14.76 -19.50
N LEU A 84 -27.79 -13.81 -18.87
CA LEU A 84 -27.93 -12.38 -19.17
C LEU A 84 -27.39 -12.01 -20.57
N ARG A 85 -26.36 -12.69 -21.05
CA ARG A 85 -25.84 -12.49 -22.42
C ARG A 85 -26.76 -13.11 -23.48
N THR A 86 -27.37 -14.26 -23.18
CA THR A 86 -28.26 -14.94 -24.12
C THR A 86 -29.62 -14.28 -24.19
N HIS A 87 -30.10 -13.75 -23.06
CA HIS A 87 -31.38 -13.09 -22.90
C HIS A 87 -31.16 -11.74 -22.22
N PRO A 88 -30.88 -10.66 -22.97
CA PRO A 88 -30.62 -9.35 -22.41
C PRO A 88 -31.76 -8.84 -21.52
N LEU A 89 -31.43 -8.36 -20.32
CA LEU A 89 -32.36 -7.80 -19.36
C LEU A 89 -32.18 -6.28 -19.29
N SER A 90 -33.28 -5.53 -19.47
CA SER A 90 -33.26 -4.08 -19.30
C SER A 90 -33.31 -3.73 -17.80
N ILE A 91 -32.15 -3.68 -17.16
CA ILE A 91 -31.96 -3.32 -15.74
C ILE A 91 -30.96 -2.17 -15.63
N ARG A 92 -31.12 -1.27 -14.66
CA ARG A 92 -30.14 -0.21 -14.41
C ARG A 92 -28.88 -0.79 -13.73
N ILE A 93 -27.70 -0.27 -14.09
CA ILE A 93 -26.42 -0.80 -13.58
C ILE A 93 -26.36 -0.81 -12.05
N GLY A 94 -26.87 0.21 -11.37
CA GLY A 94 -26.89 0.26 -9.91
C GLY A 94 -27.74 -0.86 -9.29
N GLU A 95 -28.92 -1.12 -9.84
CA GLU A 95 -29.81 -2.21 -9.42
C GLU A 95 -29.16 -3.58 -9.66
N LEU A 96 -28.54 -3.77 -10.83
CA LEU A 96 -27.81 -4.99 -11.16
C LEU A 96 -26.68 -5.26 -10.17
N LEU A 97 -25.88 -4.23 -9.81
CA LEU A 97 -24.79 -4.37 -8.85
C LEU A 97 -25.28 -4.72 -7.44
N VAL A 98 -26.44 -4.20 -7.01
CA VAL A 98 -27.06 -4.56 -5.74
C VAL A 98 -27.53 -6.02 -5.76
N GLU A 99 -28.23 -6.46 -6.81
CA GLU A 99 -28.71 -7.84 -6.92
C GLU A 99 -27.55 -8.85 -6.98
N LEU A 100 -26.44 -8.50 -7.64
CA LEU A 100 -25.23 -9.32 -7.68
C LEU A 100 -24.46 -9.32 -6.34
N GLY A 101 -24.83 -8.45 -5.38
CA GLY A 101 -24.21 -8.35 -4.07
C GLY A 101 -22.87 -7.60 -4.06
N HIS A 102 -22.60 -6.77 -5.08
CA HIS A 102 -21.36 -5.98 -5.18
C HIS A 102 -21.42 -4.67 -4.39
N ILE A 103 -22.61 -4.08 -4.19
CA ILE A 103 -22.85 -2.90 -3.37
C ILE A 103 -24.12 -3.07 -2.51
N ALA A 104 -24.18 -2.38 -1.37
CA ALA A 104 -25.41 -2.30 -0.59
C ALA A 104 -26.40 -1.30 -1.20
N ALA A 105 -27.70 -1.51 -0.99
CA ALA A 105 -28.74 -0.58 -1.46
C ALA A 105 -28.58 0.83 -0.85
N THR A 106 -28.08 0.93 0.38
CA THR A 106 -27.74 2.19 1.06
C THR A 106 -26.64 2.96 0.35
N ASP A 107 -25.61 2.26 -0.13
CA ASP A 107 -24.47 2.86 -0.85
C ASP A 107 -24.91 3.35 -2.22
N LEU A 108 -25.76 2.57 -2.91
CA LEU A 108 -26.35 2.99 -4.19
C LEU A 108 -27.15 4.28 -4.01
N ASN A 109 -28.04 4.36 -3.01
CA ASN A 109 -28.85 5.54 -2.74
C ASN A 109 -27.99 6.77 -2.42
N SER A 110 -26.91 6.58 -1.67
CA SER A 110 -25.93 7.63 -1.37
C SER A 110 -25.22 8.15 -2.62
N ALA A 111 -24.84 7.25 -3.52
CA ALA A 111 -24.20 7.60 -4.79
C ALA A 111 -25.17 8.32 -5.76
N LEU A 112 -26.44 7.89 -5.79
CA LEU A 112 -27.49 8.55 -6.60
C LEU A 112 -27.82 9.96 -6.07
N ALA A 113 -27.85 10.17 -4.76
CA ALA A 113 -28.01 11.49 -4.15
C ALA A 113 -26.87 12.43 -4.56
N LEU A 114 -25.61 11.97 -4.50
CA LEU A 114 -24.45 12.74 -4.95
C LEU A 114 -24.49 13.05 -6.46
N GLN A 115 -25.00 12.13 -7.26
CA GLN A 115 -25.20 12.37 -8.69
C GLN A 115 -26.23 13.47 -8.95
N ALA A 116 -27.29 13.50 -8.17
CA ALA A 116 -28.35 14.51 -8.28
C ALA A 116 -27.94 15.92 -7.80
N GLU A 117 -27.08 16.00 -6.77
CA GLU A 117 -26.55 17.25 -6.22
C GLU A 117 -25.46 17.89 -7.10
N GLY A 118 -24.79 17.08 -7.93
CA GLY A 118 -23.63 17.50 -8.72
C GLY A 118 -23.98 18.41 -9.88
N LYS A 119 -23.32 19.57 -9.98
CA LYS A 119 -23.40 20.49 -11.14
C LYS A 119 -22.80 19.92 -12.44
N THR A 120 -22.13 18.77 -12.37
CA THR A 120 -21.50 18.06 -13.50
C THR A 120 -22.22 16.74 -13.75
N LYS A 121 -22.51 16.44 -15.03
CA LYS A 121 -23.13 15.17 -15.47
C LYS A 121 -22.14 13.98 -15.30
N ARG A 122 -21.83 13.59 -14.07
CA ARG A 122 -21.01 12.41 -13.80
C ARG A 122 -21.84 11.14 -13.93
N LYS A 123 -21.22 10.09 -14.51
CA LYS A 123 -21.87 8.78 -14.59
C LYS A 123 -21.87 8.12 -13.19
N LEU A 124 -22.93 7.41 -12.83
CA LEU A 124 -23.06 6.72 -11.53
C LEU A 124 -21.86 5.78 -11.27
N GLY A 125 -21.40 5.05 -12.29
CA GLY A 125 -20.25 4.16 -12.17
C GLY A 125 -18.96 4.86 -11.76
N GLU A 126 -18.71 6.07 -12.26
CA GLU A 126 -17.54 6.89 -11.88
C GLU A 126 -17.60 7.27 -10.41
N ILE A 127 -18.77 7.66 -9.91
CA ILE A 127 -18.98 8.01 -8.50
C ILE A 127 -18.74 6.80 -7.59
N LEU A 128 -19.23 5.61 -7.98
CA LEU A 128 -19.06 4.38 -7.22
C LEU A 128 -17.58 3.98 -7.11
N VAL A 129 -16.82 4.11 -8.19
CA VAL A 129 -15.37 3.79 -8.21
C VAL A 129 -14.56 4.86 -7.45
N GLU A 130 -14.81 6.15 -7.67
CA GLU A 130 -14.12 7.25 -6.97
C GLU A 130 -14.31 7.19 -5.44
N ARG A 131 -15.50 6.77 -4.99
CA ARG A 131 -15.82 6.59 -3.57
C ARG A 131 -15.34 5.25 -3.00
N HIS A 132 -14.64 4.45 -3.81
CA HIS A 132 -14.15 3.13 -3.41
C HIS A 132 -15.26 2.16 -2.95
N LEU A 133 -16.50 2.37 -3.38
CA LEU A 133 -17.62 1.47 -3.09
C LEU A 133 -17.53 0.19 -3.91
N ILE A 134 -16.99 0.26 -5.13
CA ILE A 134 -16.68 -0.88 -5.98
C ILE A 134 -15.33 -0.70 -6.68
N GLN A 135 -14.74 -1.79 -7.13
CA GLN A 135 -13.56 -1.76 -8.01
C GLN A 135 -13.99 -1.57 -9.46
N GLU A 136 -13.12 -0.92 -10.28
CA GLU A 136 -13.39 -0.66 -11.69
C GLU A 136 -13.77 -1.93 -12.45
N HIS A 137 -13.06 -3.04 -12.24
CA HIS A 137 -13.34 -4.29 -12.95
C HIS A 137 -14.72 -4.87 -12.62
N VAL A 138 -15.19 -4.74 -11.37
CA VAL A 138 -16.54 -5.18 -10.96
C VAL A 138 -17.62 -4.35 -11.66
N LEU A 139 -17.42 -3.04 -11.79
CA LEU A 139 -18.31 -2.17 -12.55
C LEU A 139 -18.36 -2.59 -14.02
N VAL A 140 -17.19 -2.78 -14.64
CA VAL A 140 -17.08 -3.12 -16.06
C VAL A 140 -17.64 -4.51 -16.34
N GLU A 141 -17.46 -5.48 -15.44
CA GLU A 141 -18.10 -6.79 -15.52
C GLU A 141 -19.63 -6.68 -15.44
N GLY A 142 -20.15 -5.88 -14.52
CA GLY A 142 -21.59 -5.57 -14.44
C GLY A 142 -22.13 -4.92 -15.72
N LEU A 143 -21.40 -3.97 -16.31
CA LEU A 143 -21.74 -3.35 -17.59
C LEU A 143 -21.69 -4.37 -18.75
N SER A 144 -20.73 -5.28 -18.75
CA SER A 144 -20.64 -6.38 -19.71
C SER A 144 -21.92 -7.25 -19.70
N LEU A 145 -22.40 -7.57 -18.49
CA LEU A 145 -23.64 -8.34 -18.32
C LEU A 145 -24.87 -7.53 -18.77
N GLN A 146 -24.96 -6.26 -18.40
CA GLN A 146 -26.05 -5.37 -18.76
C GLN A 146 -26.17 -5.17 -20.28
N LEU A 147 -25.02 -4.96 -20.96
CA LEU A 147 -24.98 -4.64 -22.39
C LEU A 147 -24.92 -5.89 -23.29
N GLY A 148 -24.72 -7.07 -22.71
CA GLY A 148 -24.56 -8.32 -23.46
C GLY A 148 -23.25 -8.40 -24.27
N VAL A 149 -22.24 -7.57 -23.96
CA VAL A 149 -20.94 -7.54 -24.63
C VAL A 149 -19.88 -8.26 -23.80
N PRO A 150 -18.90 -8.95 -24.41
CA PRO A 150 -17.88 -9.67 -23.65
C PRO A 150 -16.98 -8.69 -22.87
N PHE A 151 -16.70 -9.01 -21.61
CA PHE A 151 -15.65 -8.35 -20.83
C PHE A 151 -14.29 -8.95 -21.19
N ILE A 152 -13.32 -8.11 -21.48
CA ILE A 152 -11.95 -8.51 -21.81
C ILE A 152 -11.00 -7.72 -20.93
N GLN A 153 -10.00 -8.41 -20.39
CA GLN A 153 -8.87 -7.79 -19.70
C GLN A 153 -7.66 -7.81 -20.64
N PRO A 154 -7.40 -6.71 -21.39
CA PRO A 154 -6.36 -6.70 -22.39
C PRO A 154 -4.97 -6.69 -21.72
N GLU A 155 -4.07 -7.53 -22.26
CA GLU A 155 -2.67 -7.56 -21.91
C GLU A 155 -1.82 -7.30 -23.15
N TRP A 156 -0.70 -6.56 -23.02
CA TRP A 156 0.19 -6.24 -24.14
C TRP A 156 0.68 -7.47 -24.91
N GLY A 157 0.89 -8.62 -24.22
CA GLY A 157 1.29 -9.89 -24.84
C GLY A 157 0.21 -10.55 -25.69
N GLY A 158 -1.06 -10.28 -25.40
CA GLY A 158 -2.22 -10.88 -26.07
C GLY A 158 -2.76 -10.04 -27.25
N ILE A 159 -2.21 -8.86 -27.52
CA ILE A 159 -2.67 -7.98 -28.61
C ILE A 159 -2.05 -8.36 -29.95
N ASP A 160 -2.87 -8.44 -30.99
CA ASP A 160 -2.38 -8.62 -32.36
C ASP A 160 -1.60 -7.37 -32.82
N ARG A 161 -0.28 -7.54 -32.92
CA ARG A 161 0.65 -6.46 -33.29
C ARG A 161 0.43 -5.89 -34.68
N ARG A 162 -0.12 -6.67 -35.61
CA ARG A 162 -0.40 -6.23 -36.98
C ARG A 162 -1.62 -5.30 -37.00
N LEU A 163 -2.62 -5.61 -36.19
CA LEU A 163 -3.79 -4.75 -36.03
C LEU A 163 -3.42 -3.46 -35.28
N PHE A 164 -2.63 -3.61 -34.22
CA PHE A 164 -2.19 -2.47 -33.42
C PHE A 164 -1.31 -1.48 -34.21
N ALA A 165 -0.52 -1.96 -35.16
CA ALA A 165 0.35 -1.12 -35.99
C ALA A 165 -0.39 -0.34 -37.10
N ARG A 166 -1.73 -0.47 -37.25
CA ARG A 166 -2.48 0.24 -38.30
C ARG A 166 -2.60 1.72 -38.09
N VAL A 167 -2.50 2.19 -36.83
CA VAL A 167 -2.56 3.60 -36.46
C VAL A 167 -1.44 3.96 -35.50
N PRO A 168 -1.02 5.24 -35.46
CA PRO A 168 -0.02 5.72 -34.52
C PRO A 168 -0.47 5.56 -33.06
N LEU A 169 0.46 5.38 -32.14
CA LEU A 169 0.19 5.21 -30.72
C LEU A 169 -0.65 6.34 -30.12
N LYS A 170 -0.42 7.60 -30.57
CA LYS A 170 -1.18 8.77 -30.15
C LYS A 170 -2.69 8.64 -30.43
N TRP A 171 -3.06 7.88 -31.47
CA TRP A 171 -4.46 7.61 -31.77
C TRP A 171 -5.14 6.77 -30.66
N TYR A 172 -4.44 5.74 -30.13
CA TYR A 172 -4.93 4.94 -29.02
C TYR A 172 -5.04 5.74 -27.72
N GLU A 173 -4.14 6.69 -27.49
CA GLU A 173 -4.21 7.63 -26.35
C GLU A 173 -5.47 8.48 -26.39
N THR A 174 -5.87 8.93 -27.59
CA THR A 174 -7.05 9.77 -27.77
C THR A 174 -8.34 8.96 -27.64
N HIS A 175 -8.40 7.82 -28.33
CA HIS A 175 -9.65 7.03 -28.45
C HIS A 175 -9.85 6.00 -27.35
N GLN A 176 -8.84 5.71 -26.54
CA GLN A 176 -8.94 4.79 -25.38
C GLN A 176 -9.62 3.45 -25.73
N LEU A 177 -9.23 2.84 -26.86
CA LEU A 177 -9.72 1.52 -27.30
C LEU A 177 -8.56 0.67 -27.82
N LEU A 178 -8.73 -0.66 -27.94
CA LEU A 178 -7.65 -1.56 -28.35
C LEU A 178 -8.17 -2.69 -29.29
N PRO A 179 -7.50 -2.97 -30.42
CA PRO A 179 -7.74 -4.16 -31.21
C PRO A 179 -7.12 -5.37 -30.49
N ILE A 180 -7.93 -6.33 -30.13
CA ILE A 180 -7.45 -7.54 -29.41
C ILE A 180 -6.94 -8.59 -30.39
N GLY A 181 -7.73 -8.90 -31.42
CA GLY A 181 -7.37 -9.91 -32.40
C GLY A 181 -8.47 -10.12 -33.45
N ALA A 182 -8.19 -10.95 -34.44
CA ALA A 182 -9.14 -11.28 -35.50
C ALA A 182 -9.55 -12.77 -35.43
N LYS A 183 -10.83 -13.05 -35.51
CA LYS A 183 -11.39 -14.41 -35.56
C LYS A 183 -12.54 -14.45 -36.56
N GLY A 184 -12.50 -15.40 -37.51
CA GLY A 184 -13.57 -15.56 -38.50
C GLY A 184 -13.82 -14.34 -39.40
N GLY A 185 -12.79 -13.53 -39.65
CA GLY A 185 -12.89 -12.29 -40.46
C GLY A 185 -13.50 -11.08 -39.72
N ALA A 186 -13.81 -11.21 -38.45
CA ALA A 186 -14.21 -10.10 -37.59
C ALA A 186 -13.09 -9.74 -36.60
N ILE A 187 -12.92 -8.45 -36.33
CA ILE A 187 -11.89 -7.92 -35.41
C ILE A 187 -12.56 -7.59 -34.07
N THR A 188 -12.07 -8.20 -33.00
CA THR A 188 -12.52 -7.86 -31.65
C THR A 188 -11.80 -6.59 -31.18
N VAL A 189 -12.56 -5.57 -30.81
CA VAL A 189 -12.07 -4.30 -30.29
C VAL A 189 -12.63 -4.08 -28.89
N ALA A 190 -11.73 -3.83 -27.94
CA ALA A 190 -12.07 -3.50 -26.57
C ALA A 190 -12.22 -1.98 -26.40
N PHE A 191 -13.34 -1.54 -25.85
CA PHE A 191 -13.71 -0.17 -25.59
C PHE A 191 -13.84 0.09 -24.09
N VAL A 192 -13.62 1.32 -23.66
CA VAL A 192 -14.00 1.77 -22.30
C VAL A 192 -15.53 1.92 -22.23
N ASP A 193 -16.15 2.49 -23.26
CA ASP A 193 -17.59 2.61 -23.42
C ASP A 193 -18.01 2.12 -24.81
N PRO A 194 -18.58 0.92 -24.93
CA PRO A 194 -18.99 0.35 -26.24
C PRO A 194 -20.24 1.01 -26.83
N LEU A 195 -20.88 1.93 -26.09
CA LEU A 195 -22.04 2.70 -26.56
C LEU A 195 -21.65 4.05 -27.19
N ASP A 196 -20.41 4.46 -27.06
CA ASP A 196 -19.90 5.70 -27.64
C ASP A 196 -19.83 5.56 -29.17
N GLN A 197 -20.70 6.32 -29.85
CA GLN A 197 -20.83 6.26 -31.30
C GLN A 197 -19.63 6.86 -32.03
N GLU A 198 -18.97 7.87 -31.46
CA GLU A 198 -17.78 8.48 -32.03
C GLU A 198 -16.62 7.49 -32.03
N GLU A 199 -16.42 6.80 -30.90
CA GLU A 199 -15.37 5.80 -30.74
C GLU A 199 -15.64 4.54 -31.59
N LEU A 200 -16.91 4.13 -31.72
CA LEU A 200 -17.32 3.03 -32.57
C LEU A 200 -17.07 3.35 -34.07
N GLN A 201 -17.35 4.58 -34.49
CA GLN A 201 -17.11 5.04 -35.85
C GLN A 201 -15.60 5.13 -36.13
N ALA A 202 -14.81 5.68 -35.21
CA ALA A 202 -13.35 5.73 -35.30
C ALA A 202 -12.75 4.33 -35.46
N ALA A 203 -13.22 3.37 -34.64
CA ALA A 203 -12.79 1.99 -34.74
C ALA A 203 -13.14 1.34 -36.10
N ARG A 204 -14.36 1.59 -36.63
CA ARG A 204 -14.77 1.09 -37.95
C ARG A 204 -13.94 1.66 -39.10
N GLN A 205 -13.59 2.93 -39.04
CA GLN A 205 -12.74 3.56 -40.05
C GLN A 205 -11.35 2.88 -40.16
N VAL A 206 -10.80 2.43 -39.03
CA VAL A 206 -9.46 1.83 -38.95
C VAL A 206 -9.50 0.32 -39.18
N PHE A 207 -10.46 -0.38 -38.55
CA PHE A 207 -10.49 -1.83 -38.50
C PHE A 207 -11.51 -2.46 -39.44
N GLY A 208 -12.38 -1.66 -40.07
CA GLY A 208 -13.44 -2.11 -41.00
C GLY A 208 -14.77 -2.36 -40.30
N ASP A 209 -15.81 -2.64 -41.09
CA ASP A 209 -17.20 -2.75 -40.56
C ASP A 209 -17.45 -4.01 -39.73
N ARG A 210 -16.63 -5.04 -39.91
CA ARG A 210 -16.79 -6.31 -39.17
C ARG A 210 -16.07 -6.28 -37.84
N ILE A 211 -16.62 -5.47 -36.90
CA ILE A 211 -16.09 -5.34 -35.53
C ILE A 211 -16.99 -6.12 -34.56
N VAL A 212 -16.35 -6.87 -33.66
CA VAL A 212 -16.98 -7.42 -32.45
C VAL A 212 -16.59 -6.51 -31.28
N THR A 213 -17.58 -5.83 -30.71
CA THR A 213 -17.37 -4.93 -29.57
C THR A 213 -17.17 -5.74 -28.29
N ALA A 214 -16.18 -5.38 -27.50
CA ALA A 214 -15.93 -5.85 -26.15
C ALA A 214 -15.75 -4.67 -25.21
N ILE A 215 -15.98 -4.86 -23.91
CA ILE A 215 -15.73 -3.84 -22.89
C ILE A 215 -14.50 -4.19 -22.09
N ALA A 216 -13.69 -3.17 -21.72
CA ALA A 216 -12.50 -3.33 -20.89
C ALA A 216 -12.37 -2.18 -19.88
N CYS A 217 -11.64 -2.43 -18.79
CA CYS A 217 -11.31 -1.37 -17.83
C CYS A 217 -10.44 -0.29 -18.50
N LYS A 218 -10.73 0.97 -18.22
CA LYS A 218 -9.93 2.10 -18.69
C LYS A 218 -8.47 1.97 -18.24
N SER A 219 -8.26 1.58 -16.97
CA SER A 219 -6.94 1.33 -16.41
C SER A 219 -6.16 0.25 -17.18
N ALA A 220 -6.82 -0.83 -17.60
CA ALA A 220 -6.18 -1.91 -18.37
C ALA A 220 -5.82 -1.46 -19.80
N ILE A 221 -6.69 -0.70 -20.45
CA ILE A 221 -6.39 -0.10 -21.78
C ILE A 221 -5.19 0.83 -21.68
N GLN A 222 -5.17 1.72 -20.69
CA GLN A 222 -4.06 2.65 -20.46
C GLN A 222 -2.74 1.93 -20.16
N GLU A 223 -2.77 0.85 -19.39
CA GLU A 223 -1.59 0.05 -19.11
C GLU A 223 -0.99 -0.57 -20.38
N VAL A 224 -1.85 -1.07 -21.28
CA VAL A 224 -1.42 -1.62 -22.57
C VAL A 224 -0.79 -0.52 -23.45
N ILE A 225 -1.41 0.64 -23.55
CA ILE A 225 -0.89 1.79 -24.30
C ILE A 225 0.49 2.20 -23.75
N LEU A 226 0.62 2.28 -22.43
CA LEU A 226 1.89 2.60 -21.77
C LEU A 226 2.99 1.56 -22.07
N LYS A 227 2.64 0.26 -22.08
CA LYS A 227 3.55 -0.82 -22.46
C LYS A 227 3.93 -0.75 -23.94
N ALA A 228 3.01 -0.34 -24.81
CA ALA A 228 3.27 -0.10 -26.22
C ALA A 228 4.26 1.06 -26.45
N GLN A 229 4.08 2.19 -25.75
CA GLN A 229 5.01 3.32 -25.76
C GLN A 229 6.43 2.87 -25.39
N ARG A 230 6.55 2.10 -24.32
CA ARG A 230 7.84 1.57 -23.88
C ARG A 230 8.46 0.61 -24.89
N ALA A 231 7.64 -0.19 -25.58
CA ALA A 231 8.10 -1.10 -26.63
C ALA A 231 8.59 -0.36 -27.89
N GLU A 232 7.96 0.76 -28.26
CA GLU A 232 8.43 1.63 -29.33
C GLU A 232 9.73 2.34 -28.96
N MET A 233 9.84 2.85 -27.73
CA MET A 233 11.09 3.39 -27.19
C MET A 233 12.24 2.36 -27.28
N LYS A 234 11.96 1.07 -26.98
CA LYS A 234 12.97 0.00 -27.13
C LYS A 234 13.46 -0.20 -28.55
N LYS A 235 12.64 0.01 -29.57
CA LYS A 235 13.04 -0.09 -31.00
C LYS A 235 13.92 1.08 -31.46
N GLN A 236 13.74 2.27 -30.86
CA GLN A 236 14.53 3.46 -31.17
C GLN A 236 15.94 3.44 -30.53
N VAL A 237 16.21 2.54 -29.58
CA VAL A 237 17.49 2.39 -28.86
C VAL A 237 18.65 1.92 -29.78
N SER A 238 18.39 1.49 -31.00
CA SER A 238 19.47 1.17 -31.97
C SER A 238 20.29 2.39 -32.44
N ALA A 239 19.82 3.62 -32.15
CA ALA A 239 20.62 4.85 -32.20
C ALA A 239 20.55 5.45 -30.78
N LEU A 240 21.62 5.31 -29.99
CA LEU A 240 21.80 5.90 -28.66
C LEU A 240 21.72 7.44 -28.75
N ASP A 241 20.51 7.98 -28.84
CA ASP A 241 20.25 9.40 -28.73
C ASP A 241 20.34 9.80 -27.24
N GLU A 242 21.18 10.77 -26.95
CA GLU A 242 21.40 11.30 -25.60
C GLU A 242 20.06 11.75 -24.96
N GLN A 243 19.17 12.33 -25.75
CA GLN A 243 17.84 12.74 -25.32
C GLN A 243 16.97 11.56 -24.88
N PHE A 244 17.09 10.40 -25.54
CA PHE A 244 16.40 9.18 -25.15
C PHE A 244 16.84 8.69 -23.75
N ILE A 245 18.14 8.69 -23.47
CA ILE A 245 18.67 8.24 -22.17
C ILE A 245 18.24 9.20 -21.04
N VAL A 246 18.25 10.50 -21.30
CA VAL A 246 17.75 11.51 -20.33
C VAL A 246 16.30 11.21 -19.98
N LYS A 247 15.43 11.10 -21.00
CA LYS A 247 14.02 10.81 -20.81
C LYS A 247 13.78 9.46 -20.13
N LEU A 248 14.55 8.43 -20.48
CA LEU A 248 14.44 7.11 -19.87
C LEU A 248 14.71 7.15 -18.36
N VAL A 249 15.76 7.86 -17.93
CA VAL A 249 16.09 8.00 -16.51
C VAL A 249 14.98 8.77 -15.78
N ASP A 250 14.50 9.86 -16.37
CA ASP A 250 13.41 10.67 -15.80
C ASP A 250 12.11 9.84 -15.68
N ASP A 251 11.72 9.10 -16.71
CA ASP A 251 10.54 8.23 -16.72
C ASP A 251 10.64 7.12 -15.66
N ILE A 252 11.81 6.53 -15.46
CA ILE A 252 12.05 5.53 -14.41
C ILE A 252 11.86 6.15 -13.02
N ILE A 253 12.42 7.35 -12.79
CA ILE A 253 12.31 8.04 -11.50
C ILE A 253 10.85 8.45 -11.24
N LEU A 254 10.18 9.04 -12.23
CA LEU A 254 8.76 9.42 -12.12
C LEU A 254 7.86 8.21 -11.85
N ALA A 255 8.10 7.09 -12.55
CA ALA A 255 7.37 5.85 -12.30
C ALA A 255 7.60 5.30 -10.88
N ALA A 256 8.82 5.45 -10.35
CA ALA A 256 9.14 5.05 -8.98
C ALA A 256 8.44 5.94 -7.94
N ILE A 257 8.37 7.26 -8.19
CA ILE A 257 7.63 8.22 -7.34
C ILE A 257 6.13 7.87 -7.34
N GLN A 258 5.51 7.69 -8.50
CA GLN A 258 4.10 7.33 -8.63
C GLN A 258 3.74 6.02 -7.92
N ARG A 259 4.70 5.09 -7.84
CA ARG A 259 4.54 3.80 -7.17
C ARG A 259 4.95 3.82 -5.70
N GLU A 260 5.28 4.98 -5.17
CA GLU A 260 5.73 5.15 -3.77
C GLU A 260 6.94 4.24 -3.43
N ALA A 261 7.85 4.05 -4.40
CA ALA A 261 9.03 3.24 -4.19
C ALA A 261 10.04 3.94 -3.28
N SER A 262 10.70 3.20 -2.39
CA SER A 262 11.80 3.70 -1.57
C SER A 262 13.14 3.67 -2.30
N ASP A 263 13.35 2.67 -3.16
CA ASP A 263 14.59 2.50 -3.90
C ASP A 263 14.31 2.02 -5.34
N VAL A 264 15.13 2.50 -6.29
CA VAL A 264 15.19 2.02 -7.67
C VAL A 264 16.47 1.23 -7.85
N HIS A 265 16.37 0.00 -8.33
CA HIS A 265 17.50 -0.85 -8.64
C HIS A 265 17.64 -0.97 -10.16
N LEU A 266 18.77 -0.51 -10.69
CA LEU A 266 19.16 -0.64 -12.09
C LEU A 266 20.28 -1.68 -12.16
N GLU A 267 19.96 -2.86 -12.65
CA GLU A 267 20.83 -4.05 -12.55
C GLU A 267 21.26 -4.52 -13.94
N PRO A 268 22.52 -4.26 -14.33
CA PRO A 268 23.06 -4.81 -15.58
C PRO A 268 23.20 -6.33 -15.46
N LEU A 269 22.59 -7.04 -16.39
CA LEU A 269 22.67 -8.49 -16.54
C LEU A 269 23.21 -8.80 -17.94
N LYS A 270 23.58 -10.06 -18.20
CA LYS A 270 24.15 -10.48 -19.49
C LYS A 270 23.25 -10.14 -20.68
N ALA A 271 21.93 -10.29 -20.54
CA ALA A 271 20.96 -10.17 -21.62
C ALA A 271 20.13 -8.87 -21.59
N HIS A 272 20.13 -8.12 -20.48
CA HIS A 272 19.29 -6.93 -20.31
C HIS A 272 19.74 -6.09 -19.12
N LEU A 273 19.31 -4.83 -19.08
CA LEU A 273 19.31 -3.98 -17.90
C LEU A 273 17.97 -4.19 -17.19
N ARG A 274 17.98 -4.80 -16.01
CA ARG A 274 16.77 -5.01 -15.21
C ARG A 274 16.52 -3.82 -14.29
N VAL A 275 15.30 -3.31 -14.33
CA VAL A 275 14.81 -2.28 -13.39
C VAL A 275 13.83 -2.88 -12.42
N ARG A 276 14.09 -2.69 -11.12
CA ARG A 276 13.21 -3.10 -10.03
C ARG A 276 12.98 -1.95 -9.08
N PHE A 277 11.79 -1.88 -8.52
CA PHE A 277 11.43 -0.92 -7.48
C PHE A 277 11.26 -1.63 -6.15
N ARG A 278 11.75 -1.02 -5.06
CA ARG A 278 11.45 -1.47 -3.71
C ARG A 278 10.18 -0.77 -3.24
N GLN A 279 9.10 -1.52 -3.16
CA GLN A 279 7.79 -1.06 -2.69
C GLN A 279 7.43 -1.81 -1.42
N ASP A 280 7.05 -1.08 -0.38
CA ASP A 280 6.71 -1.66 0.93
C ASP A 280 7.75 -2.68 1.44
N GLY A 281 9.05 -2.42 1.18
CA GLY A 281 10.18 -3.25 1.59
C GLY A 281 10.49 -4.44 0.67
N VAL A 282 9.69 -4.70 -0.38
CA VAL A 282 9.88 -5.81 -1.32
C VAL A 282 10.30 -5.30 -2.69
N LEU A 283 11.28 -5.99 -3.33
CA LEU A 283 11.69 -5.67 -4.68
C LEU A 283 10.71 -6.25 -5.70
N MET A 284 10.07 -5.35 -6.47
CA MET A 284 9.13 -5.69 -7.53
C MET A 284 9.79 -5.41 -8.89
N HIS A 285 9.62 -6.33 -9.84
CA HIS A 285 10.07 -6.13 -11.21
C HIS A 285 9.28 -4.98 -11.84
N PHE A 286 10.00 -4.07 -12.51
CA PHE A 286 9.38 -2.99 -13.25
C PHE A 286 9.48 -3.22 -14.76
N GLU A 287 10.71 -3.28 -15.29
CA GLU A 287 10.94 -3.40 -16.73
C GLU A 287 12.34 -3.94 -17.00
N ASP A 288 12.54 -4.59 -18.15
CA ASP A 288 13.84 -4.98 -18.67
C ASP A 288 14.13 -4.19 -19.96
N TYR A 289 15.31 -3.57 -20.04
CA TYR A 289 15.80 -2.79 -21.19
C TYR A 289 16.96 -3.50 -21.89
N PRO A 290 17.27 -3.18 -23.16
CA PRO A 290 18.45 -3.73 -23.86
C PRO A 290 19.74 -3.51 -23.06
N PRO A 291 20.69 -4.47 -23.06
CA PRO A 291 21.91 -4.38 -22.24
C PRO A 291 22.78 -3.17 -22.60
N GLU A 292 22.70 -2.67 -23.83
CA GLU A 292 23.43 -1.50 -24.33
C GLU A 292 23.01 -0.20 -23.60
N THR A 293 21.84 -0.16 -23.02
CA THR A 293 21.35 1.01 -22.26
C THR A 293 22.03 1.17 -20.90
N ALA A 294 22.54 0.08 -20.32
CA ALA A 294 23.09 0.09 -18.96
C ALA A 294 24.24 1.07 -18.75
N PRO A 295 25.28 1.12 -19.62
CA PRO A 295 26.38 2.08 -19.47
C PRO A 295 25.92 3.54 -19.62
N ALA A 296 24.98 3.81 -20.53
CA ALA A 296 24.49 5.16 -20.80
C ALA A 296 23.61 5.68 -19.64
N VAL A 297 22.72 4.83 -19.10
CA VAL A 297 21.92 5.14 -17.91
C VAL A 297 22.81 5.40 -16.70
N ALA A 298 23.82 4.56 -16.45
CA ALA A 298 24.76 4.78 -15.35
C ALA A 298 25.53 6.10 -15.51
N SER A 299 26.01 6.42 -16.73
CA SER A 299 26.69 7.68 -17.02
C SER A 299 25.78 8.89 -16.81
N ARG A 300 24.51 8.84 -17.27
CA ARG A 300 23.53 9.91 -17.03
C ARG A 300 23.32 10.17 -15.55
N ILE A 301 23.17 9.12 -14.73
CA ILE A 301 22.99 9.27 -13.28
C ILE A 301 24.26 9.82 -12.62
N LYS A 302 25.46 9.43 -13.11
CA LYS A 302 26.72 10.02 -12.64
C LYS A 302 26.81 11.51 -12.92
N VAL A 303 26.37 11.97 -14.12
CA VAL A 303 26.28 13.40 -14.45
C VAL A 303 25.36 14.12 -13.45
N LEU A 304 24.18 13.56 -13.17
CA LEU A 304 23.24 14.15 -12.19
C LEU A 304 23.84 14.24 -10.78
N CYS A 305 24.69 13.28 -10.41
CA CYS A 305 25.35 13.21 -9.12
C CYS A 305 26.67 14.01 -9.05
N GLU A 306 27.14 14.60 -10.15
CA GLU A 306 28.43 15.30 -10.25
C GLU A 306 29.63 14.41 -9.82
N VAL A 307 29.58 13.11 -10.14
CA VAL A 307 30.66 12.16 -9.85
C VAL A 307 31.41 11.78 -11.13
N ASP A 308 32.57 11.14 -10.99
CA ASP A 308 33.46 10.82 -12.12
C ASP A 308 32.79 9.81 -13.08
N ILE A 309 32.49 10.26 -14.30
CA ILE A 309 31.85 9.46 -15.35
C ILE A 309 32.82 8.44 -15.94
N THR A 310 34.13 8.74 -15.94
CA THR A 310 35.17 7.92 -16.58
C THR A 310 35.58 6.73 -15.70
N GLU A 311 35.47 6.87 -14.39
CA GLU A 311 35.79 5.80 -13.44
C GLU A 311 34.68 4.74 -13.38
N LYS A 312 34.97 3.54 -13.90
CA LYS A 312 34.03 2.39 -13.98
C LYS A 312 34.51 1.19 -13.17
N ARG A 313 35.68 1.29 -12.54
CA ARG A 313 36.36 0.18 -11.81
C ARG A 313 36.21 0.30 -10.30
N ARG A 314 35.72 1.44 -9.79
CA ARG A 314 35.55 1.73 -8.38
C ARG A 314 34.09 2.04 -8.05
N HIS A 315 33.68 1.67 -6.85
CA HIS A 315 32.38 2.07 -6.33
C HIS A 315 32.35 3.57 -6.12
N GLN A 316 31.23 4.18 -6.44
CA GLN A 316 31.00 5.62 -6.24
C GLN A 316 29.66 5.84 -5.53
N GLY A 317 29.50 7.00 -4.93
CA GLY A 317 28.25 7.44 -4.35
C GLY A 317 28.04 8.92 -4.62
N GLY A 318 26.82 9.30 -4.93
CA GLY A 318 26.47 10.67 -5.23
C GLY A 318 25.06 11.01 -4.74
N ARG A 319 24.69 12.26 -4.95
CA ARG A 319 23.39 12.79 -4.57
C ARG A 319 22.97 13.85 -5.57
N PHE A 320 21.68 13.89 -5.90
CA PHE A 320 21.10 14.93 -6.75
C PHE A 320 19.67 15.21 -6.35
N PHE A 321 19.15 16.36 -6.76
CA PHE A 321 17.77 16.75 -6.60
C PHE A 321 17.02 16.55 -7.91
N PHE A 322 15.82 15.99 -7.81
CA PHE A 322 14.95 15.74 -8.95
C PHE A 322 13.64 16.51 -8.77
N ASP A 323 13.37 17.41 -9.73
CA ASP A 323 12.14 18.21 -9.71
C ASP A 323 10.98 17.42 -10.29
N HIS A 324 9.84 17.39 -9.60
CA HIS A 324 8.62 16.74 -10.06
C HIS A 324 7.39 17.57 -9.64
N PRO A 325 6.18 17.29 -10.18
CA PRO A 325 5.00 18.15 -9.96
C PRO A 325 4.60 18.38 -8.50
N GLN A 326 5.01 17.52 -7.58
CA GLN A 326 4.70 17.64 -6.14
C GLN A 326 5.86 18.26 -5.33
N GLY A 327 6.91 18.76 -5.97
CA GLY A 327 8.06 19.39 -5.34
C GLY A 327 9.40 18.77 -5.75
N GLN A 328 10.43 18.99 -4.96
CA GLN A 328 11.79 18.49 -5.20
C GLN A 328 12.08 17.25 -4.37
N LEU A 329 12.56 16.19 -5.01
CA LEU A 329 12.97 14.95 -4.37
C LEU A 329 14.49 14.88 -4.24
N ASP A 330 14.96 14.52 -3.06
CA ASP A 330 16.37 14.25 -2.79
C ASP A 330 16.68 12.78 -3.11
N ILE A 331 17.60 12.54 -4.03
CA ILE A 331 17.96 11.19 -4.47
C ILE A 331 19.43 10.91 -4.15
N ARG A 332 19.69 9.80 -3.46
CA ARG A 332 21.04 9.28 -3.25
C ARG A 332 21.28 8.12 -4.18
N ALA A 333 22.38 8.19 -4.93
CA ALA A 333 22.81 7.16 -5.85
C ALA A 333 24.03 6.40 -5.31
N SER A 334 24.01 5.09 -5.46
CA SER A 334 25.14 4.22 -5.18
C SER A 334 25.48 3.42 -6.43
N PHE A 335 26.72 3.50 -6.89
CA PHE A 335 27.26 2.78 -8.04
C PHE A 335 28.13 1.62 -7.54
N TYR A 336 27.73 0.41 -7.89
CA TYR A 336 28.41 -0.82 -7.49
C TYR A 336 28.88 -1.57 -8.74
N VAL A 337 30.19 -1.77 -8.84
CA VAL A 337 30.81 -2.45 -9.98
C VAL A 337 30.50 -3.94 -9.94
N THR A 338 29.93 -4.47 -11.01
CA THR A 338 29.61 -5.89 -11.19
C THR A 338 30.29 -6.44 -12.43
N VAL A 339 30.24 -7.75 -12.62
CA VAL A 339 30.80 -8.43 -13.82
C VAL A 339 30.11 -8.05 -15.14
N HIS A 340 28.90 -7.51 -15.07
CA HIS A 340 28.12 -7.09 -16.24
C HIS A 340 28.00 -5.57 -16.40
N GLY A 341 28.72 -4.80 -15.58
CA GLY A 341 28.68 -3.35 -15.58
C GLY A 341 28.34 -2.76 -14.22
N GLU A 342 28.03 -1.47 -14.16
CA GLU A 342 27.73 -0.79 -12.92
C GLU A 342 26.25 -0.96 -12.55
N LYS A 343 25.98 -1.64 -11.45
CA LYS A 343 24.67 -1.62 -10.81
C LYS A 343 24.47 -0.27 -10.12
N VAL A 344 23.34 0.36 -10.35
CA VAL A 344 22.98 1.61 -9.68
C VAL A 344 21.76 1.38 -8.77
N VAL A 345 21.83 1.90 -7.56
CA VAL A 345 20.70 1.95 -6.63
C VAL A 345 20.43 3.42 -6.33
N LEU A 346 19.20 3.87 -6.63
CA LEU A 346 18.71 5.19 -6.28
C LEU A 346 17.80 5.08 -5.06
N ARG A 347 18.15 5.71 -3.95
CA ARG A 347 17.28 5.87 -2.79
C ARG A 347 16.53 7.18 -2.88
N LEU A 348 15.21 7.10 -2.87
CA LEU A 348 14.30 8.22 -2.99
C LEU A 348 13.96 8.73 -1.58
N LEU A 349 14.48 9.91 -1.22
CA LEU A 349 14.28 10.53 0.08
C LEU A 349 13.19 11.60 -0.03
N ASN A 350 12.00 11.28 0.41
CA ASN A 350 10.91 12.27 0.46
C ASN A 350 11.08 13.16 1.71
N ARG A 351 11.69 14.32 1.55
CA ARG A 351 11.91 15.28 2.64
C ARG A 351 10.64 15.96 3.13
N HIS A 352 9.58 15.93 2.35
CA HIS A 352 8.27 16.48 2.69
C HIS A 352 7.32 15.42 3.27
N GLY A 353 7.83 14.22 3.62
CA GLY A 353 7.06 13.21 4.32
C GLY A 353 6.50 13.78 5.61
N GLN A 354 5.19 13.77 5.77
CA GLN A 354 4.55 14.23 7.02
C GLN A 354 5.08 13.40 8.19
N LEU A 355 5.58 14.08 9.20
CA LEU A 355 5.91 13.47 10.49
C LEU A 355 4.66 12.75 11.00
N ARG A 356 4.79 11.47 11.28
CA ARG A 356 3.68 10.67 11.82
C ARG A 356 3.54 10.95 13.32
N LYS A 357 2.31 11.10 13.78
CA LYS A 357 2.01 11.11 15.21
C LYS A 357 2.16 9.70 15.78
N ILE A 358 2.36 9.57 17.09
CA ILE A 358 2.47 8.26 17.77
C ILE A 358 1.22 7.41 17.51
N VAL A 359 0.04 8.01 17.45
CA VAL A 359 -1.24 7.33 17.16
C VAL A 359 -1.27 6.67 15.77
N ASP A 360 -0.47 7.19 14.82
CA ASP A 360 -0.44 6.71 13.43
C ASP A 360 0.63 5.61 13.19
N LEU A 361 1.41 5.28 14.23
CA LEU A 361 2.45 4.25 14.15
C LEU A 361 1.88 2.82 14.07
N GLY A 362 0.63 2.64 14.53
CA GLY A 362 -0.03 1.34 14.59
C GLY A 362 0.28 0.53 15.87
N LEU A 363 0.69 1.21 16.94
CA LEU A 363 0.71 0.61 18.27
C LEU A 363 -0.72 0.27 18.71
N SER A 364 -0.94 -0.85 19.39
CA SER A 364 -2.24 -1.10 20.02
C SER A 364 -2.50 -0.05 21.10
N GLY A 365 -3.77 0.26 21.34
CA GLY A 365 -4.13 1.37 22.23
C GLY A 365 -3.52 1.25 23.64
N ARG A 366 -3.47 0.05 24.20
CA ARG A 366 -2.87 -0.21 25.50
C ARG A 366 -1.34 -0.11 25.49
N ILE A 367 -0.69 -0.68 24.48
CA ILE A 367 0.78 -0.57 24.31
C ILE A 367 1.16 0.89 24.13
N GLN A 368 0.41 1.64 23.30
CA GLN A 368 0.64 3.06 23.08
C GLN A 368 0.54 3.85 24.38
N LYS A 369 -0.55 3.64 25.16
CA LYS A 369 -0.75 4.34 26.43
C LYS A 369 0.39 4.05 27.39
N ARG A 370 0.76 2.78 27.58
CA ARG A 370 1.87 2.39 28.44
C ARG A 370 3.19 3.01 27.97
N PHE A 371 3.47 2.98 26.68
CA PHE A 371 4.70 3.57 26.13
C PHE A 371 4.78 5.07 26.41
N VAL A 372 3.69 5.81 26.22
CA VAL A 372 3.67 7.25 26.43
C VAL A 372 3.78 7.57 27.93
N GLU A 373 2.89 7.02 28.77
CA GLU A 373 2.78 7.39 30.18
C GLU A 373 3.93 6.82 31.04
N GLU A 374 4.38 5.57 30.76
CA GLU A 374 5.34 4.87 31.62
C GLU A 374 6.79 5.00 31.10
N ALA A 375 7.01 5.53 29.89
CA ALA A 375 8.36 5.67 29.32
C ALA A 375 8.61 7.05 28.69
N LEU A 376 7.81 7.46 27.71
CA LEU A 376 8.11 8.65 26.91
C LEU A 376 7.96 9.96 27.72
N ASP A 377 6.94 10.04 28.57
CA ASP A 377 6.68 11.24 29.38
C ASP A 377 7.55 11.34 30.65
N LEU A 378 8.33 10.27 30.98
CA LEU A 378 9.29 10.35 32.08
C LEU A 378 10.38 11.42 31.78
N PRO A 379 10.85 12.17 32.80
CA PRO A 379 11.76 13.28 32.59
C PRO A 379 13.15 12.87 32.08
N SER A 380 13.64 11.70 32.45
CA SER A 380 15.00 11.24 32.13
C SER A 380 15.04 9.72 31.90
N GLY A 381 16.14 9.24 31.34
CA GLY A 381 16.42 7.84 31.10
C GLY A 381 16.60 7.50 29.63
N VAL A 382 17.02 6.27 29.33
CA VAL A 382 17.27 5.77 27.97
C VAL A 382 16.02 5.08 27.44
N LEU A 383 15.53 5.55 26.30
CA LEU A 383 14.53 4.86 25.48
C LEU A 383 15.25 4.26 24.28
N LEU A 384 15.24 2.94 24.20
CA LEU A 384 15.99 2.18 23.19
C LEU A 384 15.04 1.60 22.15
N PHE A 385 15.24 1.94 20.88
CA PHE A 385 14.46 1.42 19.76
C PHE A 385 15.27 0.40 18.97
N THR A 386 14.78 -0.82 18.82
CA THR A 386 15.51 -1.90 18.19
C THR A 386 14.80 -2.45 16.95
N GLY A 387 15.56 -3.08 16.08
CA GLY A 387 15.06 -3.72 14.86
C GLY A 387 16.03 -3.58 13.69
N PRO A 388 15.83 -4.32 12.59
CA PRO A 388 16.69 -4.24 11.42
C PRO A 388 16.56 -2.90 10.69
N THR A 389 17.40 -2.70 9.69
CA THR A 389 17.27 -1.58 8.76
C THR A 389 15.90 -1.63 8.07
N GLY A 390 15.23 -0.48 7.99
CA GLY A 390 13.90 -0.39 7.38
C GLY A 390 12.74 -0.86 8.27
N SER A 391 12.97 -1.14 9.56
CA SER A 391 11.89 -1.46 10.51
C SER A 391 11.09 -0.24 10.99
N GLY A 392 11.49 0.99 10.61
CA GLY A 392 10.79 2.24 10.96
C GLY A 392 11.29 2.92 12.22
N LYS A 393 12.46 2.55 12.76
CA LYS A 393 13.03 3.15 14.00
C LYS A 393 13.08 4.68 13.95
N THR A 394 13.65 5.24 12.89
CA THR A 394 13.75 6.70 12.71
C THR A 394 12.37 7.36 12.73
N THR A 395 11.37 6.76 12.06
CA THR A 395 9.99 7.26 12.08
C THR A 395 9.43 7.28 13.51
N THR A 396 9.66 6.20 14.28
CA THR A 396 9.19 6.12 15.68
C THR A 396 9.91 7.15 16.55
N VAL A 397 11.24 7.29 16.45
CA VAL A 397 12.00 8.30 17.19
C VAL A 397 11.49 9.71 16.84
N TYR A 398 11.28 10.02 15.56
CA TYR A 398 10.78 11.33 15.13
C TYR A 398 9.33 11.59 15.60
N SER A 399 8.49 10.55 15.65
CA SER A 399 7.15 10.66 16.24
C SER A 399 7.21 10.96 17.76
N CYS A 400 8.18 10.35 18.45
CA CYS A 400 8.44 10.66 19.86
C CYS A 400 8.92 12.11 20.02
N LEU A 401 9.86 12.56 19.17
CA LEU A 401 10.33 13.95 19.18
C LEU A 401 9.18 14.93 18.95
N GLN A 402 8.33 14.67 17.98
CA GLN A 402 7.13 15.49 17.74
C GLN A 402 6.20 15.58 18.96
N HIS A 403 6.09 14.48 19.71
CA HIS A 403 5.27 14.44 20.93
C HIS A 403 5.87 15.28 22.07
N ILE A 404 7.18 15.17 22.31
CA ILE A 404 7.84 15.81 23.44
C ILE A 404 8.32 17.25 23.17
N THR A 405 8.44 17.64 21.88
CA THR A 405 8.92 18.98 21.51
C THR A 405 8.00 20.07 22.02
N ASN A 406 8.55 20.98 22.79
CA ASN A 406 7.90 22.20 23.20
C ASN A 406 8.94 23.34 23.31
N PRO A 407 8.53 24.63 23.31
CA PRO A 407 9.46 25.77 23.32
C PRO A 407 10.36 25.88 24.57
N GLN A 408 10.10 25.12 25.62
CA GLN A 408 10.85 25.14 26.88
C GLN A 408 11.92 24.06 26.98
N MET A 409 12.04 23.20 25.94
CA MET A 409 12.96 22.06 25.92
C MET A 409 14.07 22.24 24.88
N SER A 410 15.30 21.99 25.30
CA SER A 410 16.46 21.89 24.41
C SER A 410 16.63 20.47 23.92
N ILE A 411 16.36 20.25 22.64
CA ILE A 411 16.49 18.94 22.00
C ILE A 411 17.63 18.95 20.99
N VAL A 412 18.62 18.09 21.20
CA VAL A 412 19.80 17.99 20.33
C VAL A 412 19.97 16.59 19.79
N THR A 413 20.30 16.46 18.49
CA THR A 413 20.47 15.15 17.84
C THR A 413 21.84 14.99 17.20
N ALA A 414 22.32 13.75 17.14
CA ALA A 414 23.46 13.29 16.35
C ALA A 414 23.00 12.15 15.44
N GLU A 415 22.95 12.37 14.13
CA GLU A 415 22.35 11.45 13.16
C GLU A 415 23.26 11.25 11.93
N GLU A 416 23.19 10.09 11.29
CA GLU A 416 24.00 9.78 10.10
C GLU A 416 23.14 9.20 8.95
N PRO A 417 22.54 10.08 8.16
CA PRO A 417 22.36 11.52 8.34
C PRO A 417 20.99 11.88 8.94
N VAL A 418 20.71 13.18 9.12
CA VAL A 418 19.35 13.70 9.35
C VAL A 418 18.46 13.37 8.16
N GLU A 419 17.35 12.69 8.40
CA GLU A 419 16.39 12.28 7.36
C GLU A 419 15.37 13.39 7.04
N TYR A 420 14.83 14.05 8.07
CA TYR A 420 13.92 15.20 7.98
C TYR A 420 14.35 16.29 8.95
N VAL A 421 14.17 17.54 8.55
CA VAL A 421 14.35 18.67 9.45
C VAL A 421 13.07 18.83 10.28
N ILE A 422 13.22 18.95 11.60
CA ILE A 422 12.13 19.16 12.54
C ILE A 422 12.33 20.53 13.17
N ASP A 423 11.33 21.40 13.04
CA ASP A 423 11.39 22.73 13.63
C ASP A 423 11.48 22.65 15.17
N GLY A 424 12.31 23.51 15.75
CA GLY A 424 12.53 23.56 17.19
C GLY A 424 13.53 22.54 17.74
N ILE A 425 14.22 21.78 16.88
CA ILE A 425 15.22 20.78 17.26
C ILE A 425 16.57 21.11 16.63
N SER A 426 17.65 21.03 17.40
CA SER A 426 19.02 21.19 16.93
C SER A 426 19.57 19.87 16.41
N GLN A 427 19.45 19.65 15.09
CA GLN A 427 19.84 18.39 14.46
C GLN A 427 21.23 18.49 13.83
N CYS A 428 22.15 17.61 14.26
CA CYS A 428 23.49 17.47 13.70
C CYS A 428 23.55 16.27 12.76
N SER A 429 23.96 16.51 11.51
CA SER A 429 24.20 15.45 10.53
C SER A 429 25.69 15.11 10.47
N ILE A 430 26.06 13.92 10.90
CA ILE A 430 27.43 13.41 10.87
C ILE A 430 27.99 13.43 9.45
N ASN A 431 29.22 13.91 9.30
CA ASN A 431 29.91 13.96 8.02
C ASN A 431 31.42 13.64 8.18
N PRO A 432 31.81 12.37 8.13
CA PRO A 432 33.21 11.97 8.31
C PRO A 432 34.19 12.57 7.28
N LYS A 433 33.71 13.01 6.11
CA LYS A 433 34.56 13.60 5.07
C LYS A 433 35.21 14.92 5.50
N ILE A 434 34.56 15.64 6.42
CA ILE A 434 35.10 16.90 6.99
C ILE A 434 35.56 16.75 8.43
N GLY A 435 35.68 15.50 8.92
CA GLY A 435 36.09 15.20 10.29
C GLY A 435 34.98 15.25 11.34
N LEU A 436 33.74 15.60 10.97
CA LEU A 436 32.59 15.61 11.88
C LEU A 436 32.11 14.17 12.12
N THR A 437 32.72 13.51 13.11
CA THR A 437 32.45 12.12 13.47
C THR A 437 31.40 12.00 14.58
N TYR A 438 30.85 10.80 14.79
CA TYR A 438 29.98 10.52 15.93
C TYR A 438 30.69 10.83 17.26
N GLU A 439 31.93 10.35 17.42
CA GLU A 439 32.69 10.54 18.65
C GLU A 439 32.87 12.03 18.98
N GLU A 440 33.28 12.84 18.01
CA GLU A 440 33.41 14.28 18.17
C GLU A 440 32.07 14.93 18.55
N THR A 441 31.03 14.65 17.79
CA THR A 441 29.69 15.21 18.03
C THR A 441 29.16 14.84 19.40
N LEU A 442 29.29 13.58 19.84
CA LEU A 442 28.81 13.14 21.16
C LEU A 442 29.61 13.78 22.32
N ARG A 443 30.89 14.08 22.14
CA ARG A 443 31.67 14.86 23.15
C ARG A 443 31.15 16.29 23.34
N HIS A 444 30.58 16.85 22.29
CA HIS A 444 30.06 18.22 22.31
C HIS A 444 28.59 18.32 22.70
N ILE A 445 27.78 17.28 22.44
CA ILE A 445 26.33 17.29 22.64
C ILE A 445 25.94 17.56 24.10
N LEU A 446 26.70 17.00 25.07
CA LEU A 446 26.49 17.22 26.51
C LEU A 446 26.79 18.64 27.01
N ARG A 447 27.42 19.45 26.16
CA ARG A 447 27.74 20.86 26.48
C ARG A 447 26.75 21.84 25.85
N GLN A 448 25.70 21.33 25.22
CA GLN A 448 24.67 22.13 24.57
C GLN A 448 23.47 22.40 25.50
N ASP A 449 23.60 22.13 26.78
CA ASP A 449 22.51 22.25 27.77
C ASP A 449 21.21 21.55 27.29
N PRO A 450 21.29 20.27 26.92
CA PRO A 450 20.15 19.55 26.37
C PRO A 450 19.26 18.99 27.46
N ASP A 451 17.93 19.03 27.29
CA ASP A 451 16.97 18.23 28.06
C ASP A 451 16.82 16.86 27.43
N VAL A 452 16.85 16.80 26.09
CA VAL A 452 16.67 15.58 25.31
C VAL A 452 17.80 15.41 24.30
N ILE A 453 18.38 14.22 24.29
CA ILE A 453 19.46 13.83 23.38
C ILE A 453 18.99 12.70 22.48
N VAL A 454 19.19 12.84 21.18
CA VAL A 454 19.00 11.72 20.23
C VAL A 454 20.35 11.27 19.70
N ILE A 455 20.68 10.01 19.97
CA ILE A 455 21.82 9.34 19.37
C ILE A 455 21.24 8.42 18.29
N GLY A 456 21.48 8.76 17.02
CA GLY A 456 20.85 8.08 15.87
C GLY A 456 20.97 6.58 15.95
N GLU A 457 22.17 6.05 16.26
CA GLU A 457 22.37 4.64 16.59
C GLU A 457 23.59 4.42 17.47
N ILE A 458 23.54 3.40 18.32
CA ILE A 458 24.68 2.95 19.09
C ILE A 458 25.42 1.86 18.29
N ARG A 459 26.68 2.14 17.91
CA ARG A 459 27.54 1.23 17.14
C ARG A 459 28.64 0.62 17.97
N ASP A 460 29.13 1.32 18.95
CA ASP A 460 30.33 1.02 19.75
C ASP A 460 30.11 1.29 21.24
N ASN A 461 31.08 0.88 22.03
CA ASN A 461 31.09 1.08 23.48
C ASN A 461 31.02 2.58 23.84
N PHE A 462 31.74 3.45 23.12
CA PHE A 462 31.77 4.88 23.42
C PHE A 462 30.38 5.52 23.34
N SER A 463 29.67 5.28 22.24
CA SER A 463 28.29 5.79 22.05
C SER A 463 27.30 5.22 23.08
N ALA A 464 27.49 3.95 23.49
CA ALA A 464 26.69 3.34 24.54
C ALA A 464 26.96 3.99 25.91
N GLN A 465 28.23 4.23 26.24
CA GLN A 465 28.61 4.90 27.49
C GLN A 465 28.05 6.33 27.55
N VAL A 466 28.16 7.10 26.47
CA VAL A 466 27.62 8.47 26.44
C VAL A 466 26.10 8.46 26.64
N ALA A 467 25.37 7.54 26.02
CA ALA A 467 23.92 7.42 26.19
C ALA A 467 23.53 7.16 27.65
N VAL A 468 24.21 6.20 28.28
CA VAL A 468 23.92 5.82 29.67
C VAL A 468 24.35 6.90 30.66
N GLN A 469 25.52 7.51 30.47
CA GLN A 469 26.02 8.60 31.32
C GLN A 469 25.13 9.83 31.23
N ALA A 470 24.67 10.22 30.04
CA ALA A 470 23.71 11.30 29.87
C ALA A 470 22.42 11.04 30.66
N ALA A 471 21.90 9.83 30.61
CA ALA A 471 20.71 9.46 31.35
C ALA A 471 20.93 9.46 32.88
N LEU A 472 22.10 9.04 33.37
CA LEU A 472 22.48 9.12 34.78
C LEU A 472 22.53 10.58 35.29
N THR A 473 22.91 11.51 34.42
CA THR A 473 22.94 12.94 34.74
C THR A 473 21.61 13.67 34.53
N GLY A 474 20.52 12.92 34.29
CA GLY A 474 19.16 13.46 34.27
C GLY A 474 18.59 13.74 32.89
N HIS A 475 19.33 13.48 31.81
CA HIS A 475 18.84 13.71 30.44
C HIS A 475 17.94 12.59 29.96
N LYS A 476 16.98 12.92 29.10
CA LYS A 476 16.23 11.93 28.33
C LYS A 476 17.02 11.57 27.07
N VAL A 477 17.29 10.30 26.85
CA VAL A 477 18.06 9.81 25.70
C VAL A 477 17.23 8.88 24.85
N LEU A 478 17.05 9.20 23.57
CA LEU A 478 16.44 8.33 22.57
C LEU A 478 17.55 7.80 21.67
N THR A 479 17.61 6.48 21.48
CA THR A 479 18.64 5.89 20.63
C THR A 479 18.17 4.60 19.97
N THR A 480 18.92 4.13 18.95
CA THR A 480 18.54 2.93 18.21
C THR A 480 19.62 1.85 18.23
N PHE A 481 19.16 0.59 18.11
CA PHE A 481 20.00 -0.60 17.95
C PHE A 481 19.53 -1.46 16.77
N HIS A 482 20.42 -2.35 16.33
CA HIS A 482 20.14 -3.42 15.37
C HIS A 482 20.08 -4.78 16.09
N THR A 483 19.09 -4.99 16.97
CA THR A 483 18.80 -6.28 17.61
C THR A 483 17.44 -6.80 17.19
N GLU A 484 17.21 -8.10 17.36
CA GLU A 484 16.00 -8.76 16.88
C GLU A 484 14.79 -8.50 17.78
N ASP A 485 15.02 -8.34 19.09
CA ASP A 485 14.01 -8.20 20.13
C ASP A 485 14.52 -7.33 21.32
N CYS A 486 13.64 -7.05 22.28
CA CYS A 486 13.93 -6.18 23.42
C CYS A 486 15.01 -6.74 24.34
N VAL A 487 14.93 -8.02 24.66
CA VAL A 487 15.93 -8.68 25.55
C VAL A 487 17.29 -8.71 24.88
N GLY A 488 17.34 -8.95 23.56
CA GLY A 488 18.56 -8.84 22.76
C GLY A 488 19.20 -7.45 22.84
N GLY A 489 18.39 -6.40 22.93
CA GLY A 489 18.86 -5.02 23.14
C GLY A 489 19.61 -4.84 24.48
N LEU A 490 19.04 -5.37 25.56
CA LEU A 490 19.67 -5.33 26.89
C LEU A 490 20.97 -6.15 26.94
N ILE A 491 20.93 -7.37 26.42
CA ILE A 491 22.14 -8.23 26.34
C ILE A 491 23.22 -7.57 25.48
N ARG A 492 22.85 -6.85 24.42
CA ARG A 492 23.82 -6.13 23.59
C ARG A 492 24.52 -5.03 24.35
N LEU A 493 23.82 -4.26 25.21
CA LEU A 493 24.44 -3.27 26.09
C LEU A 493 25.42 -3.91 27.09
N LEU A 494 25.04 -5.03 27.72
CA LEU A 494 25.93 -5.80 28.61
C LEU A 494 27.18 -6.27 27.86
N ASN A 495 27.04 -6.80 26.65
CA ASN A 495 28.16 -7.25 25.81
C ASN A 495 29.04 -6.09 25.31
N MET A 496 28.57 -4.86 25.33
CA MET A 496 29.37 -3.65 25.07
C MET A 496 30.05 -3.12 26.32
N SER A 497 30.21 -3.97 27.34
CA SER A 497 30.88 -3.62 28.61
C SER A 497 30.29 -2.43 29.35
N ILE A 498 28.95 -2.21 29.18
CA ILE A 498 28.22 -1.31 30.04
C ILE A 498 27.85 -2.03 31.32
N GLU A 499 28.20 -1.47 32.47
CA GLU A 499 27.95 -2.11 33.77
C GLU A 499 26.44 -2.35 33.97
N ALA A 500 26.08 -3.53 34.49
CA ALA A 500 24.70 -3.93 34.73
C ALA A 500 23.93 -2.93 35.60
N PHE A 501 24.62 -2.33 36.59
CA PHE A 501 24.08 -1.28 37.43
C PHE A 501 23.66 -0.04 36.62
N MET A 502 24.48 0.38 35.67
CA MET A 502 24.16 1.53 34.81
C MET A 502 22.95 1.25 33.93
N ILE A 503 22.88 0.06 33.32
CA ILE A 503 21.74 -0.34 32.49
C ILE A 503 20.46 -0.40 33.32
N SER A 504 20.51 -1.08 34.46
CA SER A 504 19.39 -1.23 35.37
C SER A 504 18.83 0.11 35.87
N SER A 505 19.70 1.09 36.16
CA SER A 505 19.29 2.41 36.67
C SER A 505 18.82 3.38 35.61
N THR A 506 19.31 3.30 34.37
CA THR A 506 19.07 4.31 33.34
C THR A 506 18.11 3.88 32.24
N VAL A 507 18.09 2.60 31.84
CA VAL A 507 17.19 2.16 30.78
C VAL A 507 15.77 2.10 31.31
N VAL A 508 14.89 2.89 30.68
CA VAL A 508 13.46 2.95 30.99
C VAL A 508 12.69 1.93 30.17
N SER A 509 12.93 1.96 28.86
CA SER A 509 12.22 1.06 27.96
C SER A 509 13.08 0.61 26.79
N VAL A 510 12.77 -0.58 26.29
CA VAL A 510 13.25 -1.10 25.01
C VAL A 510 12.04 -1.40 24.14
N MET A 511 12.00 -0.85 22.94
CA MET A 511 10.96 -1.11 21.95
C MET A 511 11.57 -1.77 20.72
N SER A 512 11.21 -3.02 20.46
CA SER A 512 11.57 -3.68 19.20
C SER A 512 10.45 -3.56 18.18
N GLN A 513 10.81 -3.39 16.92
CA GLN A 513 9.81 -3.17 15.86
C GLN A 513 10.17 -3.79 14.51
N ARG A 514 9.13 -4.14 13.76
CA ARG A 514 9.17 -4.55 12.35
C ARG A 514 8.06 -3.84 11.58
N LEU A 515 8.22 -3.77 10.26
CA LEU A 515 7.16 -3.33 9.36
C LEU A 515 6.66 -4.52 8.55
N LEU A 516 5.34 -4.72 8.58
CA LEU A 516 4.62 -5.70 7.77
C LEU A 516 3.84 -4.99 6.68
N ARG A 517 3.64 -5.64 5.53
CA ARG A 517 2.74 -5.11 4.51
C ARG A 517 1.29 -5.27 4.95
N LYS A 518 0.49 -4.25 4.69
CA LYS A 518 -0.96 -4.28 4.92
C LYS A 518 -1.65 -5.00 3.76
N VAL A 519 -2.67 -5.78 4.06
CA VAL A 519 -3.58 -6.31 3.04
C VAL A 519 -4.17 -5.15 2.26
N CYS A 520 -4.21 -5.27 0.94
CA CYS A 520 -4.80 -4.25 0.09
C CYS A 520 -6.31 -4.17 0.34
N PRO A 521 -6.87 -3.02 0.74
CA PRO A 521 -8.28 -2.93 1.12
C PRO A 521 -9.23 -3.17 -0.06
N LEU A 522 -8.75 -2.91 -1.31
CA LEU A 522 -9.58 -3.06 -2.50
C LEU A 522 -9.69 -4.50 -3.02
N CYS A 523 -8.82 -5.41 -2.59
CA CYS A 523 -8.87 -6.81 -3.02
C CYS A 523 -8.74 -7.79 -1.85
N ALA A 524 -9.01 -7.33 -0.63
CA ALA A 524 -9.04 -8.15 0.56
C ALA A 524 -10.22 -9.13 0.51
N THR A 525 -9.96 -10.39 0.83
CA THR A 525 -10.96 -11.45 0.95
C THR A 525 -10.74 -12.23 2.23
N PRO A 526 -11.81 -12.76 2.85
CA PRO A 526 -11.67 -13.62 4.01
C PRO A 526 -10.78 -14.83 3.70
N HIS A 527 -9.82 -15.09 4.58
CA HIS A 527 -8.89 -16.21 4.48
C HIS A 527 -9.09 -17.17 5.65
N LYS A 528 -9.19 -18.47 5.36
CA LYS A 528 -9.19 -19.52 6.39
C LYS A 528 -7.78 -20.11 6.44
N PRO A 529 -7.02 -19.88 7.53
CA PRO A 529 -5.67 -20.44 7.64
C PRO A 529 -5.70 -21.97 7.62
N THR A 530 -4.66 -22.55 7.05
CA THR A 530 -4.44 -24.01 7.08
C THR A 530 -3.83 -24.42 8.43
N SER A 531 -3.98 -25.68 8.82
CA SER A 531 -3.31 -26.24 10.01
C SER A 531 -1.79 -26.05 9.94
N GLN A 532 -1.20 -26.15 8.75
CA GLN A 532 0.24 -25.99 8.56
C GLN A 532 0.71 -24.55 8.79
N GLU A 533 -0.05 -23.55 8.30
CA GLU A 533 0.24 -22.12 8.55
C GLU A 533 0.20 -21.82 10.05
N LEU A 534 -0.81 -22.31 10.76
CA LEU A 534 -0.95 -22.10 12.20
C LEU A 534 0.15 -22.80 13.00
N GLN A 535 0.47 -24.05 12.69
CA GLN A 535 1.53 -24.79 13.36
C GLN A 535 2.89 -24.09 13.22
N ARG A 536 3.19 -23.50 12.05
CA ARG A 536 4.42 -22.71 11.86
C ARG A 536 4.51 -21.49 12.78
N LEU A 537 3.37 -20.93 13.19
CA LEU A 537 3.29 -19.83 14.15
C LEU A 537 3.20 -20.31 15.61
N GLY A 538 3.10 -21.62 15.84
CA GLY A 538 2.89 -22.18 17.18
C GLY A 538 1.44 -22.14 17.66
N TYR A 539 0.46 -21.97 16.76
CA TYR A 539 -0.98 -21.93 17.08
C TYR A 539 -1.73 -23.16 16.59
N SER A 540 -2.87 -23.42 17.22
CA SER A 540 -3.90 -24.33 16.76
C SER A 540 -5.20 -23.56 16.43
N PHE A 541 -6.18 -24.22 15.80
CA PHE A 541 -7.49 -23.61 15.54
C PHE A 541 -8.22 -23.13 16.81
N LYS A 542 -7.98 -23.78 17.94
CA LYS A 542 -8.58 -23.38 19.23
C LYS A 542 -8.03 -22.05 19.73
N ASP A 543 -6.77 -21.78 19.45
CA ASP A 543 -6.07 -20.59 19.94
C ASP A 543 -6.47 -19.31 19.20
N ILE A 544 -7.05 -19.44 17.99
CA ILE A 544 -7.41 -18.31 17.10
C ILE A 544 -8.91 -18.04 17.04
N THR A 545 -9.67 -18.50 18.00
CA THR A 545 -11.14 -18.31 18.01
C THR A 545 -11.51 -16.83 17.89
N GLY A 546 -12.42 -16.51 16.96
CA GLY A 546 -12.89 -15.15 16.68
C GLY A 546 -11.93 -14.29 15.84
N ALA A 547 -10.88 -14.86 15.25
CA ALA A 547 -10.00 -14.16 14.31
C ALA A 547 -10.65 -14.03 12.92
N GLN A 548 -10.41 -12.89 12.27
CA GLN A 548 -10.92 -12.57 10.93
C GLN A 548 -9.75 -12.33 9.97
N PHE A 549 -9.06 -13.41 9.63
CA PHE A 549 -7.92 -13.30 8.70
C PHE A 549 -8.38 -12.89 7.30
N GLN A 550 -7.58 -12.08 6.64
CA GLN A 550 -7.78 -11.64 5.27
C GLN A 550 -6.56 -11.90 4.40
N LYS A 551 -6.79 -11.99 3.08
CA LYS A 551 -5.73 -12.11 2.07
C LYS A 551 -6.09 -11.28 0.85
N GLY A 552 -5.13 -10.52 0.31
CA GLY A 552 -5.32 -9.76 -0.93
C GLY A 552 -5.20 -10.67 -2.15
N GLN A 553 -6.18 -10.64 -3.05
CA GLN A 553 -6.18 -11.41 -4.30
C GLN A 553 -5.28 -10.80 -5.39
N GLY A 554 -4.91 -9.54 -5.22
CA GLY A 554 -4.19 -8.78 -6.23
C GLY A 554 -5.14 -7.98 -7.13
N CYS A 555 -4.88 -6.67 -7.29
CA CYS A 555 -5.61 -5.78 -8.17
C CYS A 555 -4.68 -4.68 -8.69
N THR A 556 -5.16 -3.83 -9.58
CA THR A 556 -4.38 -2.71 -10.15
C THR A 556 -3.86 -1.75 -9.08
N ASN A 557 -4.64 -1.46 -8.02
CA ASN A 557 -4.23 -0.57 -6.93
C ASN A 557 -2.99 -1.09 -6.17
N CYS A 558 -2.89 -2.39 -5.96
CA CYS A 558 -1.73 -3.02 -5.30
C CYS A 558 -0.74 -3.65 -6.31
N GLN A 559 -0.88 -3.35 -7.59
CA GLN A 559 -0.06 -3.89 -8.68
C GLN A 559 0.04 -5.42 -8.60
N HIS A 560 -1.10 -6.06 -8.38
CA HIS A 560 -1.30 -7.51 -8.26
C HIS A 560 -0.54 -8.19 -7.11
N SER A 561 0.07 -7.40 -6.19
CA SER A 561 0.79 -7.95 -5.03
C SER A 561 -0.12 -8.46 -3.91
N GLY A 562 -1.37 -8.02 -3.85
CA GLY A 562 -2.28 -8.26 -2.73
C GLY A 562 -2.02 -7.36 -1.50
N TYR A 563 -1.00 -6.48 -1.54
CA TYR A 563 -0.59 -5.64 -0.40
C TYR A 563 -0.48 -4.18 -0.81
N LYS A 564 -0.82 -3.25 0.10
CA LYS A 564 -0.66 -1.80 -0.08
C LYS A 564 -0.36 -1.11 1.25
N GLY A 565 0.82 -0.48 1.32
CA GLY A 565 1.29 0.19 2.52
C GLY A 565 1.79 -0.76 3.61
N ARG A 566 2.25 -0.19 4.73
CA ARG A 566 2.88 -0.93 5.83
C ARG A 566 2.25 -0.59 7.17
N VAL A 567 2.33 -1.52 8.11
CA VAL A 567 1.95 -1.36 9.52
C VAL A 567 3.11 -1.82 10.41
N GLY A 568 3.37 -1.08 11.49
CA GLY A 568 4.33 -1.50 12.51
C GLY A 568 3.78 -2.65 13.34
N ILE A 569 4.66 -3.58 13.73
CA ILE A 569 4.44 -4.50 14.85
C ILE A 569 5.51 -4.21 15.90
N TYR A 570 5.13 -4.33 17.16
CA TYR A 570 5.91 -3.83 18.27
C TYR A 570 6.01 -4.85 19.39
N GLU A 571 7.21 -4.92 19.99
CA GLU A 571 7.49 -5.56 21.25
C GLU A 571 7.96 -4.45 22.18
N LEU A 572 7.26 -4.20 23.28
CA LEU A 572 7.58 -3.15 24.25
C LEU A 572 7.92 -3.77 25.61
N LEU A 573 9.13 -3.52 26.05
CA LEU A 573 9.59 -3.82 27.40
C LEU A 573 9.80 -2.52 28.16
N ILE A 574 9.04 -2.30 29.22
CA ILE A 574 9.29 -1.26 30.23
C ILE A 574 9.93 -1.97 31.41
N LEU A 575 11.08 -1.49 31.87
CA LEU A 575 11.86 -2.16 32.91
C LEU A 575 11.21 -1.94 34.29
N ASP A 576 10.55 -2.97 34.79
CA ASP A 576 10.11 -3.03 36.18
C ASP A 576 11.24 -3.50 37.12
N GLN A 577 10.98 -3.56 38.42
CA GLN A 577 11.98 -3.90 39.41
C GLN A 577 12.56 -5.32 39.21
N LEU A 578 11.70 -6.30 38.86
CA LEU A 578 12.14 -7.69 38.66
C LEU A 578 13.06 -7.84 37.44
N VAL A 579 12.76 -7.11 36.34
CA VAL A 579 13.64 -7.05 35.16
C VAL A 579 14.97 -6.38 35.52
N ARG A 580 14.95 -5.28 36.30
CA ARG A 580 16.14 -4.59 36.78
C ARG A 580 17.03 -5.50 37.62
N ASP A 581 16.44 -6.24 38.58
CA ASP A 581 17.16 -7.20 39.44
C ASP A 581 17.76 -8.35 38.60
N ALA A 582 17.01 -8.84 37.60
CA ALA A 582 17.51 -9.87 36.71
C ALA A 582 18.71 -9.41 35.84
N ILE A 583 18.76 -8.12 35.47
CA ILE A 583 19.90 -7.52 34.79
C ILE A 583 21.10 -7.44 35.74
N LEU A 584 20.91 -7.00 36.99
CA LEU A 584 21.96 -6.93 38.01
C LEU A 584 22.55 -8.29 38.32
N ASP A 585 21.71 -9.32 38.38
CA ASP A 585 22.11 -10.72 38.62
C ASP A 585 22.74 -11.38 37.38
N HIS A 586 22.85 -10.68 36.25
CA HIS A 586 23.34 -11.22 34.97
C HIS A 586 22.58 -12.49 34.53
N ARG A 587 21.25 -12.55 34.73
CA ARG A 587 20.43 -13.69 34.35
C ARG A 587 20.53 -13.98 32.84
N PRO A 588 20.53 -15.27 32.46
CA PRO A 588 20.56 -15.67 31.06
C PRO A 588 19.37 -15.07 30.27
N SER A 589 19.56 -14.87 28.96
CA SER A 589 18.53 -14.25 28.10
C SER A 589 17.17 -14.96 28.15
N LYS A 590 17.15 -16.28 28.37
CA LYS A 590 15.92 -17.06 28.49
C LYS A 590 15.13 -16.68 29.76
N GLU A 591 15.83 -16.59 30.88
CA GLU A 591 15.21 -16.21 32.17
C GLU A 591 14.76 -14.75 32.14
N LEU A 592 15.62 -13.85 31.61
CA LEU A 592 15.28 -12.43 31.47
C LEU A 592 14.02 -12.24 30.61
N ARG A 593 13.87 -13.02 29.53
CA ARG A 593 12.66 -13.00 28.70
C ARG A 593 11.43 -13.50 29.45
N GLN A 594 11.58 -14.60 30.19
CA GLN A 594 10.49 -15.14 31.00
C GLN A 594 10.02 -14.12 32.03
N ILE A 595 10.94 -13.53 32.79
CA ILE A 595 10.64 -12.48 33.77
C ILE A 595 9.96 -11.30 33.09
N SER A 596 10.51 -10.81 31.95
CA SER A 596 9.91 -9.70 31.19
C SER A 596 8.48 -9.98 30.74
N THR A 597 8.15 -11.24 30.41
CA THR A 597 6.80 -11.64 29.99
C THR A 597 5.85 -11.72 31.17
N GLU A 598 6.30 -12.29 32.28
CA GLU A 598 5.47 -12.56 33.47
C GLU A 598 5.25 -11.29 34.32
N SER A 599 6.26 -10.46 34.52
CA SER A 599 6.16 -9.26 35.38
C SER A 599 5.88 -7.98 34.61
N ALA A 600 6.68 -7.68 33.59
CA ALA A 600 6.55 -6.43 32.82
C ALA A 600 5.46 -6.46 31.73
N GLY A 601 4.82 -7.63 31.54
CA GLY A 601 3.74 -7.78 30.55
C GLY A 601 4.23 -7.63 29.12
N LEU A 602 5.46 -8.08 28.83
CA LEU A 602 6.02 -8.06 27.48
C LEU A 602 5.10 -8.81 26.51
N ILE A 603 4.74 -8.15 25.42
CA ILE A 603 4.06 -8.73 24.27
C ILE A 603 5.09 -8.86 23.16
N THR A 604 5.24 -10.07 22.60
CA THR A 604 6.24 -10.32 21.58
C THR A 604 5.82 -9.77 20.21
N LEU A 605 6.81 -9.56 19.32
CA LEU A 605 6.53 -9.18 17.93
C LEU A 605 5.55 -10.13 17.21
N LEU A 606 5.64 -11.44 17.51
CA LEU A 606 4.73 -12.42 16.95
C LEU A 606 3.29 -12.23 17.47
N GLU A 607 3.14 -11.98 18.76
CA GLU A 607 1.85 -11.79 19.40
C GLU A 607 1.13 -10.50 18.92
N ASP A 608 1.86 -9.39 18.81
CA ASP A 608 1.29 -8.17 18.22
C ASP A 608 0.97 -8.36 16.73
N GLY A 609 1.85 -9.07 16.01
CA GLY A 609 1.64 -9.36 14.60
C GLY A 609 0.44 -10.26 14.32
N ILE A 610 0.25 -11.34 15.11
CA ILE A 610 -0.89 -12.24 14.93
C ILE A 610 -2.21 -11.56 15.29
N ASN A 611 -2.20 -10.66 16.29
CA ASN A 611 -3.37 -9.85 16.60
C ASN A 611 -3.78 -9.00 15.39
N LYS A 612 -2.85 -8.30 14.75
CA LYS A 612 -3.11 -7.50 13.53
C LYS A 612 -3.51 -8.36 12.33
N ALA A 613 -2.98 -9.58 12.22
CA ALA A 613 -3.42 -10.52 11.19
C ALA A 613 -4.84 -11.02 11.44
N ALA A 614 -5.19 -11.26 12.72
CA ALA A 614 -6.54 -11.66 13.13
C ALA A 614 -7.59 -10.56 12.97
N GLU A 615 -7.16 -9.30 12.89
CA GLU A 615 -7.98 -8.13 12.55
C GLU A 615 -8.05 -7.89 11.02
N GLY A 616 -7.35 -8.71 10.22
CA GLY A 616 -7.31 -8.57 8.77
C GLY A 616 -6.37 -7.46 8.25
N VAL A 617 -5.57 -6.84 9.10
CA VAL A 617 -4.66 -5.74 8.72
C VAL A 617 -3.48 -6.27 7.89
N THR A 618 -2.96 -7.43 8.25
CA THR A 618 -1.84 -8.11 7.56
C THR A 618 -2.14 -9.60 7.38
N THR A 619 -1.18 -10.38 6.89
CA THR A 619 -1.36 -11.82 6.66
C THR A 619 -0.40 -12.67 7.48
N ILE A 620 -0.75 -13.95 7.64
CA ILE A 620 0.14 -14.97 8.23
C ILE A 620 1.43 -15.10 7.39
N ASP A 621 1.33 -15.04 6.06
CA ASP A 621 2.48 -15.10 5.15
C ASP A 621 3.50 -13.98 5.44
N GLU A 622 3.02 -12.77 5.73
CA GLU A 622 3.90 -11.64 6.09
C GLU A 622 4.59 -11.83 7.45
N LEU A 623 3.90 -12.39 8.43
CA LEU A 623 4.50 -12.74 9.72
C LEU A 623 5.64 -13.75 9.53
N LEU A 624 5.37 -14.84 8.81
CA LEU A 624 6.35 -15.89 8.53
C LEU A 624 7.54 -15.40 7.71
N ARG A 625 7.33 -14.42 6.82
CA ARG A 625 8.39 -13.79 6.04
C ARG A 625 9.29 -12.86 6.86
N SER A 626 8.70 -12.15 7.84
CA SER A 626 9.35 -11.01 8.49
C SER A 626 9.94 -11.33 9.86
N LEU A 627 9.48 -12.41 10.51
CA LEU A 627 9.94 -12.80 11.82
C LEU A 627 10.91 -14.00 11.73
N PRO A 628 12.20 -13.81 12.07
CA PRO A 628 13.22 -14.86 11.88
C PRO A 628 13.12 -16.00 12.92
N ARG A 629 12.59 -15.70 14.10
CA ARG A 629 12.42 -16.66 15.20
C ARG A 629 11.02 -16.55 15.75
N LEU A 630 10.31 -17.67 15.76
CA LEU A 630 8.97 -17.78 16.30
C LEU A 630 9.07 -18.48 17.65
N GLN A 631 8.72 -17.77 18.73
CA GLN A 631 8.55 -18.36 20.05
C GLN A 631 7.09 -18.80 20.19
N PRO A 632 6.80 -19.86 20.98
CA PRO A 632 5.41 -20.24 21.23
C PRO A 632 4.65 -19.04 21.82
N PRO A 633 3.62 -18.55 21.14
CA PRO A 633 2.88 -17.39 21.60
C PRO A 633 1.77 -17.80 22.58
N ARG A 634 1.25 -16.82 23.31
CA ARG A 634 0.05 -17.00 24.15
C ARG A 634 -1.22 -17.12 23.28
N PRO A 635 -2.27 -17.82 23.78
CA PRO A 635 -3.56 -17.91 23.07
C PRO A 635 -4.17 -16.52 22.82
N MET A 636 -4.88 -16.35 21.68
CA MET A 636 -5.50 -15.08 21.30
C MET A 636 -6.48 -14.52 22.36
N ALA A 637 -7.17 -15.40 23.10
CA ALA A 637 -8.09 -15.00 24.17
C ALA A 637 -7.37 -14.27 25.33
N GLU A 638 -6.13 -14.64 25.60
CA GLU A 638 -5.26 -13.98 26.58
C GLU A 638 -4.69 -12.68 26.01
N LEU A 639 -4.18 -12.71 24.78
CA LEU A 639 -3.60 -11.56 24.12
C LEU A 639 -4.58 -10.39 24.00
N ARG A 640 -5.84 -10.63 23.68
CA ARG A 640 -6.88 -9.59 23.60
C ARG A 640 -7.16 -8.87 24.94
N ARG A 641 -6.75 -9.45 26.05
CA ARG A 641 -6.83 -8.79 27.37
C ARG A 641 -5.61 -7.93 27.66
N LEU A 642 -4.49 -8.23 26.99
CA LEU A 642 -3.20 -7.58 27.18
C LEU A 642 -2.94 -6.44 26.17
N ILE A 643 -3.49 -6.56 24.98
CA ILE A 643 -3.40 -5.60 23.87
C ILE A 643 -4.61 -4.66 23.86
#